data_1e3e380af9196e325cc468b1159bdfca
#
_entry.id   1e3e380af9196e325cc468b1159bdfca
#
_cell.length_a   1.000
_cell.length_b   1.000
_cell.length_c   1.000
_cell.angle_alpha   90.00
_cell.angle_beta   90.00
_cell.angle_gamma   90.00
#
_symmetry.space_group_name_H-M   'P 1'
#
loop_
_entity.id
_entity.type
_entity.pdbx_description
1 polymer ?
#
loop_
_entity_poly.entity_id
_entity_poly.type
_entity_poly.pdbx_seq_one_letter_code
_entity_poly.pdbx_strand_id
1 'polypeptide(L)'
;MKRIVSVLLASASVLGLAACSSEAPAAKLVGNTVDNYMLADGAGMGHILRYDTHTPAVVLASYVNGDEASRATAKALMALKEKNPDLVIQLINSSETDTRATIDAEAKEQGITLPILDDEYQLIGSSLGKDKDGKSVGFTYTGETVVVSPKDWKVVYHGPVESVEAAVTEFVAGKPITMAEAAVKGTKLVWNDNAAYKNISYTNDVAPIMQAKCVECHQPNGIAPQMLYWNSYQQVKNFAPMIREAIRTDRMPPFDADSHYRAFQNNENLTEKEIKTLIGWIDAGAPSDLTDAAADPLTKAAAGREEWPLGKPDLVVDIPSYDVPAAGVVDYQIPAVASPLTEGKWLKATTFKAGNRQGVHHILAGWLPKMPANGRGFDWNISMGGYAVGSESNLAPDKWATWIPAGGAISFQMHYTPIGKAFTDNSKIAFYFSKDDPELVKRQIVISDPSITIQPNQARWHETAYVQFPADVQITASLVHAHYRGYASKLTAIYPDGKEEVILNMPHYDFNWQREYIYKDLIELPAGTKLVADYWYDNSKNNKALYGDNTKTRTNPDQEVVWGDQSFEEMLFTSVQYRWKDETAKNPREDLQQQLQASQMLTAADDNRDGMLQEAEMKSPMFQPVKANFAAIDTDKSGALSFQEAGVALKKMMEERFRESEGRRE
;
A
#
# COMPACT_ATOMS: atom_id res chain seq x y z
N MET A 1 -75.05 19.58 -53.93
CA MET A 1 -74.15 20.66 -54.30
C MET A 1 -72.75 20.29 -53.66
N LYS A 2 -71.88 19.83 -54.52
CA LYS A 2 -70.51 19.40 -54.14
C LYS A 2 -69.58 20.56 -54.33
N ARG A 3 -68.85 20.95 -53.31
CA ARG A 3 -67.66 21.84 -53.39
C ARG A 3 -66.41 21.04 -53.35
N ILE A 4 -65.64 21.08 -54.42
CA ILE A 4 -64.34 20.55 -54.63
C ILE A 4 -63.34 21.55 -54.00
N VAL A 5 -62.51 21.12 -53.09
CA VAL A 5 -61.38 21.91 -52.55
C VAL A 5 -60.11 21.31 -53.13
N SER A 6 -59.42 22.10 -53.97
CA SER A 6 -58.14 21.79 -54.59
C SER A 6 -57.01 22.02 -53.53
N VAL A 7 -56.22 21.01 -53.27
CA VAL A 7 -55.00 21.12 -52.45
C VAL A 7 -53.81 21.35 -53.36
N LEU A 8 -53.16 22.50 -53.23
CA LEU A 8 -51.88 22.82 -53.83
C LEU A 8 -50.76 22.18 -52.99
N LEU A 9 -50.05 21.25 -53.57
CA LEU A 9 -48.75 20.75 -52.99
C LEU A 9 -47.68 21.78 -53.36
N ALA A 10 -47.12 22.44 -52.32
CA ALA A 10 -45.90 23.21 -52.43
C ALA A 10 -44.73 22.27 -52.01
N SER A 11 -43.90 21.89 -52.97
CA SER A 11 -42.64 21.20 -52.79
C SER A 11 -41.58 22.17 -52.22
N ALA A 12 -41.31 22.10 -50.92
CA ALA A 12 -40.18 22.77 -50.29
C ALA A 12 -38.93 21.90 -50.44
N SER A 13 -38.01 22.34 -51.29
CA SER A 13 -36.67 21.77 -51.39
C SER A 13 -35.87 22.18 -50.14
N VAL A 14 -35.64 21.22 -49.21
CA VAL A 14 -34.73 21.39 -48.08
C VAL A 14 -33.30 21.20 -48.61
N LEU A 15 -32.59 22.30 -48.81
CA LEU A 15 -31.13 22.28 -48.94
C LEU A 15 -30.56 21.95 -47.57
N GLY A 16 -30.12 20.71 -47.42
CA GLY A 16 -29.30 20.27 -46.27
C GLY A 16 -27.97 21.00 -46.30
N LEU A 17 -27.82 22.00 -45.47
CA LEU A 17 -26.50 22.49 -45.07
C LEU A 17 -25.85 21.37 -44.26
N ALA A 18 -24.95 20.60 -44.89
CA ALA A 18 -23.98 19.79 -44.18
C ALA A 18 -23.07 20.75 -43.39
N ALA A 19 -23.37 20.92 -42.11
CA ALA A 19 -22.42 21.52 -41.17
C ALA A 19 -21.20 20.59 -41.11
N CYS A 20 -20.15 20.90 -41.87
CA CYS A 20 -18.84 20.41 -41.55
C CYS A 20 -18.50 20.92 -40.14
N SER A 21 -18.74 20.11 -39.12
CA SER A 21 -18.11 20.32 -37.84
C SER A 21 -16.59 20.17 -38.07
N SER A 22 -15.89 21.30 -38.16
CA SER A 22 -14.43 21.26 -38.08
C SER A 22 -14.09 20.68 -36.72
N GLU A 23 -13.66 19.41 -36.70
CA GLU A 23 -13.07 18.82 -35.51
C GLU A 23 -11.97 19.76 -35.04
N ALA A 24 -12.03 20.14 -33.78
CA ALA A 24 -10.94 20.89 -33.16
C ALA A 24 -9.65 20.06 -33.28
N PRO A 25 -8.55 20.64 -33.75
CA PRO A 25 -7.31 19.91 -33.87
C PRO A 25 -6.93 19.33 -32.50
N ALA A 26 -6.40 18.10 -32.49
CA ALA A 26 -5.88 17.46 -31.28
C ALA A 26 -4.89 18.41 -30.58
N ALA A 27 -4.88 18.35 -29.26
CA ALA A 27 -3.94 19.17 -28.47
C ALA A 27 -2.50 18.82 -28.85
N LYS A 28 -1.63 19.83 -29.00
CA LYS A 28 -0.21 19.60 -29.22
C LYS A 28 0.44 19.24 -27.89
N LEU A 29 0.94 18.02 -27.78
CA LEU A 29 1.52 17.49 -26.54
C LEU A 29 3.06 17.57 -26.52
N VAL A 30 3.72 17.55 -27.67
CA VAL A 30 5.20 17.55 -27.78
C VAL A 30 5.79 18.80 -27.11
N GLY A 31 6.79 18.56 -26.25
CA GLY A 31 7.47 19.58 -25.48
C GLY A 31 6.88 19.87 -24.10
N ASN A 32 5.65 19.40 -23.83
CA ASN A 32 5.03 19.57 -22.51
C ASN A 32 5.58 18.53 -21.53
N THR A 33 5.68 18.90 -20.26
CA THR A 33 6.11 17.99 -19.18
C THR A 33 4.89 17.17 -18.71
N VAL A 34 5.04 15.85 -18.64
CA VAL A 34 4.03 14.96 -18.06
C VAL A 34 4.15 15.00 -16.53
N ASP A 35 3.05 15.27 -15.86
CA ASP A 35 2.95 15.26 -14.41
C ASP A 35 3.05 13.84 -13.86
N ASN A 36 3.65 13.72 -12.66
CA ASN A 36 3.71 12.43 -11.98
C ASN A 36 2.33 11.97 -11.51
N TYR A 37 2.14 10.66 -11.49
CA TYR A 37 0.92 10.01 -10.99
C TYR A 37 1.22 8.60 -10.48
N MET A 38 0.31 8.05 -9.69
CA MET A 38 0.18 6.63 -9.41
C MET A 38 -1.23 6.21 -9.81
N LEU A 39 -1.34 5.14 -10.57
CA LEU A 39 -2.59 4.48 -10.91
C LEU A 39 -2.43 2.97 -10.73
N ALA A 40 -3.48 2.30 -10.28
CA ALA A 40 -3.51 0.85 -10.21
C ALA A 40 -3.96 0.24 -11.53
N ASP A 41 -3.42 -0.92 -11.87
CA ASP A 41 -3.92 -1.73 -12.99
C ASP A 41 -5.14 -2.59 -12.57
N GLY A 42 -5.70 -3.32 -13.52
CA GLY A 42 -6.85 -4.19 -13.28
C GLY A 42 -6.62 -5.26 -12.21
N ALA A 43 -5.38 -5.69 -12.00
CA ALA A 43 -4.99 -6.63 -10.95
C ALA A 43 -4.77 -5.95 -9.58
N GLY A 44 -4.80 -4.62 -9.51
CA GLY A 44 -4.60 -3.83 -8.30
C GLY A 44 -3.16 -3.50 -7.98
N MET A 45 -2.20 -3.70 -8.91
CA MET A 45 -0.82 -3.28 -8.76
C MET A 45 -0.68 -1.80 -9.12
N GLY A 46 -0.03 -1.02 -8.26
CA GLY A 46 0.23 0.41 -8.51
C GLY A 46 1.40 0.65 -9.45
N HIS A 47 1.24 1.63 -10.33
CA HIS A 47 2.23 2.07 -11.29
C HIS A 47 2.47 3.57 -11.16
N ILE A 48 3.68 3.95 -10.74
CA ILE A 48 4.07 5.35 -10.59
C ILE A 48 4.88 5.75 -11.82
N LEU A 49 4.44 6.79 -12.55
CA LEU A 49 5.10 7.22 -13.79
C LEU A 49 6.59 7.46 -13.60
N ARG A 50 6.98 8.20 -12.54
CA ARG A 50 8.38 8.60 -12.31
C ARG A 50 9.14 7.65 -11.39
N TYR A 51 8.70 6.39 -11.30
CA TYR A 51 9.40 5.35 -10.55
C TYR A 51 10.57 4.78 -11.37
N ASP A 52 10.29 4.31 -12.58
CA ASP A 52 11.24 3.62 -13.45
C ASP A 52 12.14 4.61 -14.21
N THR A 53 13.07 5.26 -13.51
CA THR A 53 13.94 6.32 -14.07
C THR A 53 15.06 5.80 -14.95
N HIS A 54 15.34 4.50 -14.92
CA HIS A 54 16.43 3.86 -15.69
C HIS A 54 15.95 3.22 -17.01
N THR A 55 14.73 3.50 -17.42
CA THR A 55 14.18 3.09 -18.72
C THR A 55 14.75 3.97 -19.85
N PRO A 56 14.96 3.45 -21.08
CA PRO A 56 15.37 4.28 -22.20
C PRO A 56 14.29 5.27 -22.67
N ALA A 57 13.01 4.90 -22.56
CA ALA A 57 11.86 5.76 -22.83
C ALA A 57 10.61 5.23 -22.10
N VAL A 58 9.63 6.11 -21.89
CA VAL A 58 8.29 5.75 -21.41
C VAL A 58 7.30 5.95 -22.55
N VAL A 59 6.42 4.98 -22.78
CA VAL A 59 5.31 5.09 -23.74
C VAL A 59 3.99 5.04 -22.99
N LEU A 60 3.17 6.07 -23.15
CA LEU A 60 1.81 6.11 -22.63
C LEU A 60 0.82 6.09 -23.79
N ALA A 61 -0.28 5.35 -23.61
CA ALA A 61 -1.35 5.33 -24.59
C ALA A 61 -2.72 5.41 -23.91
N SER A 62 -3.66 6.10 -24.53
CA SER A 62 -5.07 6.07 -24.11
C SER A 62 -5.72 4.74 -24.46
N TYR A 63 -6.53 4.22 -23.54
CA TYR A 63 -7.23 2.95 -23.68
C TYR A 63 -8.69 3.07 -23.24
N VAL A 64 -9.57 2.34 -23.91
CA VAL A 64 -10.97 2.15 -23.49
C VAL A 64 -11.35 0.70 -23.82
N ASN A 65 -12.00 0.01 -22.88
CA ASN A 65 -12.43 -1.37 -23.09
C ASN A 65 -13.36 -1.49 -24.30
N GLY A 66 -13.18 -2.54 -25.09
CA GLY A 66 -14.01 -2.80 -26.28
C GLY A 66 -13.73 -1.91 -27.49
N ASP A 67 -12.89 -0.87 -27.37
CA ASP A 67 -12.55 0.02 -28.49
C ASP A 67 -11.51 -0.61 -29.41
N GLU A 68 -11.77 -0.63 -30.71
CA GLU A 68 -10.92 -1.29 -31.70
C GLU A 68 -9.55 -0.61 -31.83
N ALA A 69 -9.50 0.73 -31.80
CA ALA A 69 -8.25 1.48 -31.88
C ALA A 69 -7.38 1.23 -30.65
N SER A 70 -7.97 1.17 -29.45
CA SER A 70 -7.30 0.83 -28.21
C SER A 70 -6.69 -0.56 -28.24
N ARG A 71 -7.44 -1.58 -28.70
CA ARG A 71 -6.96 -2.97 -28.83
C ARG A 71 -5.82 -3.09 -29.86
N ALA A 72 -5.95 -2.43 -31.00
CA ALA A 72 -4.91 -2.41 -32.02
C ALA A 72 -3.63 -1.75 -31.49
N THR A 73 -3.76 -0.64 -30.77
CA THR A 73 -2.64 0.06 -30.13
C THR A 73 -1.96 -0.82 -29.06
N ALA A 74 -2.72 -1.46 -28.19
CA ALA A 74 -2.17 -2.36 -27.17
C ALA A 74 -1.36 -3.51 -27.80
N LYS A 75 -1.91 -4.13 -28.88
CA LYS A 75 -1.21 -5.21 -29.60
C LYS A 75 0.10 -4.75 -30.24
N ALA A 76 0.12 -3.56 -30.85
CA ALA A 76 1.33 -2.99 -31.44
C ALA A 76 2.38 -2.65 -30.36
N LEU A 77 1.94 -2.14 -29.20
CA LEU A 77 2.81 -1.81 -28.08
C LEU A 77 3.34 -3.05 -27.37
N MET A 78 2.59 -4.17 -27.31
CA MET A 78 3.13 -5.46 -26.84
C MET A 78 4.27 -5.94 -27.74
N ALA A 79 4.11 -5.89 -29.06
CA ALA A 79 5.18 -6.24 -30.00
C ALA A 79 6.41 -5.32 -29.87
N LEU A 80 6.20 -4.04 -29.58
CA LEU A 80 7.28 -3.09 -29.28
C LEU A 80 8.01 -3.45 -27.98
N LYS A 81 7.28 -3.84 -26.93
CA LYS A 81 7.83 -4.26 -25.63
C LYS A 81 8.67 -5.53 -25.77
N GLU A 82 8.24 -6.50 -26.58
CA GLU A 82 9.03 -7.72 -26.88
C GLU A 82 10.38 -7.39 -27.51
N LYS A 83 10.43 -6.44 -28.45
CA LYS A 83 11.67 -5.99 -29.11
C LYS A 83 12.54 -5.14 -28.17
N ASN A 84 11.94 -4.44 -27.22
CA ASN A 84 12.60 -3.48 -26.33
C ASN A 84 12.14 -3.71 -24.88
N PRO A 85 12.62 -4.76 -24.22
CA PRO A 85 12.12 -5.17 -22.89
C PRO A 85 12.33 -4.13 -21.79
N ASP A 86 13.27 -3.21 -21.98
CA ASP A 86 13.57 -2.15 -20.99
C ASP A 86 12.65 -0.92 -21.09
N LEU A 87 11.77 -0.85 -22.10
CA LEU A 87 10.79 0.24 -22.19
C LEU A 87 9.72 0.11 -21.09
N VAL A 88 9.34 1.22 -20.50
CA VAL A 88 8.10 1.30 -19.70
C VAL A 88 6.97 1.66 -20.64
N ILE A 89 5.92 0.83 -20.66
CA ILE A 89 4.73 1.04 -21.47
C ILE A 89 3.51 0.93 -20.56
N GLN A 90 2.63 1.94 -20.55
CA GLN A 90 1.42 2.00 -19.74
C GLN A 90 0.22 2.41 -20.60
N LEU A 91 -0.89 1.70 -20.49
CA LEU A 91 -2.17 2.03 -21.12
C LEU A 91 -3.04 2.73 -20.08
N ILE A 92 -3.55 3.92 -20.36
CA ILE A 92 -4.33 4.71 -19.40
C ILE A 92 -5.81 4.63 -19.81
N ASN A 93 -6.62 3.98 -18.98
CA ASN A 93 -8.05 3.88 -19.16
C ASN A 93 -8.75 4.93 -18.29
N SER A 94 -9.29 5.97 -18.94
CA SER A 94 -10.04 7.05 -18.29
C SER A 94 -11.55 6.97 -18.61
N SER A 95 -12.07 5.78 -18.89
CA SER A 95 -13.49 5.55 -19.13
C SER A 95 -14.27 5.55 -17.82
N GLU A 96 -15.38 6.28 -17.75
CA GLU A 96 -16.29 6.26 -16.58
C GLU A 96 -17.03 4.95 -16.38
N THR A 97 -17.14 4.15 -17.42
CA THR A 97 -17.90 2.90 -17.41
C THR A 97 -17.04 1.67 -17.15
N ASP A 98 -15.73 1.83 -17.30
CA ASP A 98 -14.80 0.74 -17.08
C ASP A 98 -14.35 0.73 -15.59
N THR A 99 -14.40 -0.43 -14.99
CA THR A 99 -13.96 -0.66 -13.61
C THR A 99 -12.71 -1.54 -13.63
N ARG A 100 -11.95 -1.59 -12.54
CA ARG A 100 -10.80 -2.51 -12.43
C ARG A 100 -11.15 -3.94 -12.80
N ALA A 101 -12.31 -4.45 -12.38
CA ALA A 101 -12.75 -5.78 -12.72
C ALA A 101 -12.98 -5.97 -14.22
N THR A 102 -13.58 -4.97 -14.89
CA THR A 102 -13.80 -5.02 -16.35
C THR A 102 -12.51 -4.81 -17.12
N ILE A 103 -11.58 -3.99 -16.62
CA ILE A 103 -10.23 -3.80 -17.18
C ILE A 103 -9.43 -5.11 -17.10
N ASP A 104 -9.43 -5.79 -15.96
CA ASP A 104 -8.76 -7.08 -15.78
C ASP A 104 -9.36 -8.17 -16.68
N ALA A 105 -10.70 -8.22 -16.80
CA ALA A 105 -11.38 -9.15 -17.70
C ALA A 105 -11.04 -8.89 -19.17
N GLU A 106 -11.03 -7.63 -19.62
CA GLU A 106 -10.65 -7.23 -20.97
C GLU A 106 -9.19 -7.61 -21.26
N ALA A 107 -8.27 -7.31 -20.33
CA ALA A 107 -6.87 -7.67 -20.49
C ALA A 107 -6.67 -9.18 -20.68
N LYS A 108 -7.34 -10.00 -19.87
CA LYS A 108 -7.31 -11.47 -19.97
C LYS A 108 -7.92 -11.98 -21.25
N GLU A 109 -9.10 -11.48 -21.64
CA GLU A 109 -9.80 -11.89 -22.87
C GLU A 109 -8.99 -11.57 -24.13
N GLN A 110 -8.36 -10.38 -24.16
CA GLN A 110 -7.59 -9.92 -25.31
C GLN A 110 -6.12 -10.36 -25.26
N GLY A 111 -5.67 -11.05 -24.19
CA GLY A 111 -4.29 -11.45 -23.99
C GLY A 111 -3.32 -10.26 -23.86
N ILE A 112 -3.77 -9.14 -23.30
CA ILE A 112 -2.95 -7.94 -23.10
C ILE A 112 -2.12 -8.13 -21.85
N THR A 113 -0.80 -8.10 -22.01
CA THR A 113 0.18 -8.25 -20.92
C THR A 113 0.76 -6.93 -20.43
N LEU A 114 0.45 -5.83 -21.12
CA LEU A 114 0.80 -4.47 -20.66
C LEU A 114 -0.17 -4.02 -19.57
N PRO A 115 0.28 -3.24 -18.57
CA PRO A 115 -0.62 -2.70 -17.56
C PRO A 115 -1.62 -1.73 -18.18
N ILE A 116 -2.93 -1.98 -17.97
CA ILE A 116 -4.01 -1.07 -18.27
C ILE A 116 -4.39 -0.41 -16.95
N LEU A 117 -4.08 0.88 -16.82
CA LEU A 117 -4.20 1.66 -15.60
C LEU A 117 -5.58 2.29 -15.49
N ASP A 118 -6.20 2.14 -14.34
CA ASP A 118 -7.52 2.68 -14.01
C ASP A 118 -7.42 4.17 -13.60
N ASP A 119 -7.78 5.08 -14.49
CA ASP A 119 -7.91 6.52 -14.24
C ASP A 119 -9.40 6.88 -14.04
N GLU A 120 -10.05 6.22 -13.09
CA GLU A 120 -11.49 6.31 -12.79
C GLU A 120 -11.99 7.76 -12.61
N TYR A 121 -11.16 8.64 -12.07
CA TYR A 121 -11.50 10.05 -11.84
C TYR A 121 -11.16 10.95 -13.01
N GLN A 122 -10.63 10.41 -14.10
CA GLN A 122 -10.22 11.13 -15.32
C GLN A 122 -9.20 12.24 -15.09
N LEU A 123 -8.35 12.09 -14.08
CA LEU A 123 -7.37 13.11 -13.68
C LEU A 123 -6.09 13.06 -14.51
N ILE A 124 -5.77 11.89 -15.05
CA ILE A 124 -4.49 11.67 -15.75
C ILE A 124 -4.69 11.78 -17.25
N GLY A 125 -5.59 11.03 -17.83
CA GLY A 125 -5.83 11.05 -19.27
C GLY A 125 -6.32 12.42 -19.79
N SER A 126 -7.15 13.13 -19.02
CA SER A 126 -7.62 14.47 -19.36
C SER A 126 -6.55 15.55 -19.18
N SER A 127 -5.53 15.30 -18.34
CA SER A 127 -4.48 16.26 -17.98
C SER A 127 -3.16 15.53 -17.73
N LEU A 128 -2.50 15.09 -18.80
CA LEU A 128 -1.14 14.54 -18.71
C LEU A 128 -0.16 15.56 -18.12
N GLY A 129 -0.34 16.82 -18.44
CA GLY A 129 0.49 17.91 -17.94
C GLY A 129 -0.09 19.26 -18.33
N LYS A 130 0.74 20.31 -18.27
CA LYS A 130 0.38 21.66 -18.65
C LYS A 130 1.21 22.14 -19.83
N ASP A 131 0.58 22.88 -20.73
CA ASP A 131 1.27 23.57 -21.82
C ASP A 131 2.03 24.80 -21.30
N LYS A 132 2.70 25.51 -22.24
CA LYS A 132 3.48 26.75 -21.94
C LYS A 132 2.64 27.86 -21.34
N ASP A 133 1.33 27.85 -21.55
CA ASP A 133 0.39 28.85 -21.06
C ASP A 133 -0.28 28.40 -19.74
N GLY A 134 0.15 27.25 -19.19
CA GLY A 134 -0.35 26.67 -17.94
C GLY A 134 -1.69 25.97 -18.07
N LYS A 135 -2.18 25.75 -19.29
CA LYS A 135 -3.43 25.03 -19.56
C LYS A 135 -3.18 23.54 -19.54
N SER A 136 -4.07 22.77 -18.89
CA SER A 136 -4.05 21.32 -18.90
C SER A 136 -4.22 20.75 -20.32
N VAL A 137 -3.39 19.79 -20.68
CA VAL A 137 -3.41 19.08 -21.96
C VAL A 137 -3.31 17.58 -21.71
N GLY A 138 -4.13 16.81 -22.43
CA GLY A 138 -4.22 15.36 -22.27
C GLY A 138 -4.66 14.69 -23.57
N PHE A 139 -5.01 13.42 -23.49
CA PHE A 139 -5.47 12.65 -24.62
C PHE A 139 -6.80 13.19 -25.19
N THR A 140 -6.98 13.03 -26.49
CA THR A 140 -8.19 13.45 -27.21
C THR A 140 -8.95 12.26 -27.80
N TYR A 141 -8.24 11.23 -28.23
CA TYR A 141 -8.78 10.07 -28.92
C TYR A 141 -8.32 8.76 -28.27
N THR A 142 -9.07 7.68 -28.48
CA THR A 142 -8.65 6.32 -28.14
C THR A 142 -7.49 5.88 -29.03
N GLY A 143 -6.55 5.10 -28.46
CA GLY A 143 -5.35 4.65 -29.17
C GLY A 143 -4.31 5.74 -29.44
N GLU A 144 -4.48 6.93 -28.88
CA GLU A 144 -3.50 8.02 -28.93
C GLU A 144 -2.28 7.68 -28.08
N THR A 145 -1.08 7.93 -28.60
CA THR A 145 0.18 7.55 -27.96
C THR A 145 1.13 8.73 -27.78
N VAL A 146 1.88 8.72 -26.68
CA VAL A 146 2.98 9.65 -26.43
C VAL A 146 4.24 8.88 -26.01
N VAL A 147 5.41 9.37 -26.47
CA VAL A 147 6.70 8.94 -25.95
C VAL A 147 7.23 10.02 -25.04
N VAL A 148 7.63 9.65 -23.84
CA VAL A 148 8.10 10.57 -22.79
C VAL A 148 9.56 10.29 -22.47
N SER A 149 10.36 11.33 -22.40
CA SER A 149 11.76 11.30 -21.97
C SER A 149 11.84 11.06 -20.46
N PRO A 150 12.50 10.01 -19.96
CA PRO A 150 12.66 9.79 -18.51
C PRO A 150 13.63 10.76 -17.84
N LYS A 151 14.35 11.59 -18.61
CA LYS A 151 15.32 12.56 -18.07
C LYS A 151 14.67 13.85 -17.56
N ASP A 152 13.66 14.32 -18.27
CA ASP A 152 12.98 15.60 -17.98
C ASP A 152 11.46 15.50 -18.04
N TRP A 153 10.94 14.30 -18.27
CA TRP A 153 9.51 13.96 -18.33
C TRP A 153 8.74 14.72 -19.42
N LYS A 154 9.44 15.14 -20.47
CA LYS A 154 8.82 15.82 -21.61
C LYS A 154 8.34 14.81 -22.64
N VAL A 155 7.20 15.14 -23.23
CA VAL A 155 6.70 14.46 -24.43
C VAL A 155 7.64 14.76 -25.59
N VAL A 156 8.21 13.75 -26.20
CA VAL A 156 9.10 13.84 -27.36
C VAL A 156 8.41 13.37 -28.65
N TYR A 157 7.35 12.57 -28.54
CA TYR A 157 6.50 12.14 -29.63
C TYR A 157 5.03 12.15 -29.18
N HIS A 158 4.12 12.56 -30.11
CA HIS A 158 2.68 12.45 -29.95
C HIS A 158 2.05 12.05 -31.28
N GLY A 159 1.26 10.99 -31.30
CA GLY A 159 0.63 10.52 -32.53
C GLY A 159 0.08 9.10 -32.43
N PRO A 160 -0.20 8.49 -33.60
CA PRO A 160 -0.69 7.11 -33.70
C PRO A 160 0.42 6.09 -33.44
N VAL A 161 0.05 4.87 -33.01
CA VAL A 161 0.97 3.82 -32.60
C VAL A 161 1.93 3.37 -33.73
N GLU A 162 1.54 3.48 -34.99
CA GLU A 162 2.32 3.06 -36.15
C GLU A 162 3.67 3.79 -36.26
N SER A 163 3.80 4.97 -35.70
CA SER A 163 5.05 5.75 -35.73
C SER A 163 5.84 5.69 -34.42
N VAL A 164 5.33 5.03 -33.38
CA VAL A 164 5.97 4.98 -32.04
C VAL A 164 7.31 4.25 -32.10
N GLU A 165 7.42 3.11 -32.82
CA GLU A 165 8.67 2.34 -32.89
C GLU A 165 9.81 3.18 -33.52
N ALA A 166 9.50 3.95 -34.58
CA ALA A 166 10.48 4.84 -35.19
C ALA A 166 10.86 5.99 -34.24
N ALA A 167 9.89 6.61 -33.59
CA ALA A 167 10.12 7.69 -32.63
C ALA A 167 10.97 7.25 -31.43
N VAL A 168 10.68 6.08 -30.84
CA VAL A 168 11.48 5.49 -29.76
C VAL A 168 12.91 5.19 -30.22
N THR A 169 13.06 4.60 -31.41
CA THR A 169 14.38 4.27 -31.99
C THR A 169 15.23 5.51 -32.20
N GLU A 170 14.66 6.56 -32.79
CA GLU A 170 15.33 7.83 -33.03
C GLU A 170 15.69 8.52 -31.70
N PHE A 171 14.75 8.57 -30.75
CA PHE A 171 14.95 9.17 -29.44
C PHE A 171 16.07 8.49 -28.63
N VAL A 172 16.03 7.16 -28.53
CA VAL A 172 17.04 6.38 -27.79
C VAL A 172 18.43 6.51 -28.44
N ALA A 173 18.49 6.63 -29.77
CA ALA A 173 19.72 6.88 -30.48
C ALA A 173 20.22 8.33 -30.38
N GLY A 174 19.51 9.21 -29.66
CA GLY A 174 19.85 10.65 -29.54
C GLY A 174 19.68 11.44 -30.83
N LYS A 175 18.88 10.94 -31.77
CA LYS A 175 18.59 11.60 -33.05
C LYS A 175 17.32 12.47 -32.93
N PRO A 176 17.19 13.51 -33.77
CA PRO A 176 15.93 14.23 -33.91
C PRO A 176 14.83 13.27 -34.37
N ILE A 177 13.65 13.35 -33.75
CA ILE A 177 12.48 12.57 -34.16
C ILE A 177 11.93 13.16 -35.46
N THR A 178 11.94 12.37 -36.52
CA THR A 178 11.54 12.78 -37.88
C THR A 178 10.08 13.24 -37.93
N MET A 179 9.21 12.56 -37.19
CA MET A 179 7.77 12.89 -37.08
C MET A 179 7.39 12.95 -35.58
N ALA A 180 7.67 14.07 -34.94
CA ALA A 180 7.43 14.23 -33.50
C ALA A 180 5.93 14.44 -33.17
N GLU A 181 5.14 14.97 -34.10
CA GLU A 181 3.70 15.22 -33.94
C GLU A 181 2.95 14.69 -35.15
N ALA A 182 1.94 13.85 -34.97
CA ALA A 182 1.13 13.29 -36.03
C ALA A 182 -0.37 13.24 -35.64
N ALA A 183 -1.26 13.34 -36.62
CA ALA A 183 -2.69 13.26 -36.38
C ALA A 183 -3.11 11.85 -35.96
N VAL A 184 -3.91 11.75 -34.93
CA VAL A 184 -4.49 10.50 -34.44
C VAL A 184 -5.89 10.31 -34.98
N LYS A 185 -6.25 9.06 -35.26
CA LYS A 185 -7.60 8.63 -35.61
C LYS A 185 -8.06 7.62 -34.59
N GLY A 186 -9.15 7.91 -33.88
CA GLY A 186 -9.73 7.05 -32.86
C GLY A 186 -11.12 7.56 -32.48
N THR A 187 -11.73 6.92 -31.51
CA THR A 187 -12.96 7.40 -30.91
C THR A 187 -12.62 8.59 -30.01
N LYS A 188 -13.36 9.69 -30.12
CA LYS A 188 -13.13 10.85 -29.26
C LYS A 188 -13.43 10.51 -27.81
N LEU A 189 -12.48 10.77 -26.91
CA LEU A 189 -12.64 10.58 -25.48
C LEU A 189 -13.67 11.59 -24.92
N VAL A 190 -14.46 11.13 -23.98
CA VAL A 190 -15.44 11.94 -23.26
C VAL A 190 -14.91 12.25 -21.87
N TRP A 191 -14.82 13.52 -21.57
CA TRP A 191 -14.37 14.00 -20.27
C TRP A 191 -15.52 14.56 -19.47
N ASN A 192 -15.53 14.26 -18.17
CA ASN A 192 -16.51 14.83 -17.23
C ASN A 192 -16.46 16.34 -17.22
N ASP A 193 -17.63 16.97 -17.15
CA ASP A 193 -17.68 18.41 -16.92
C ASP A 193 -17.33 18.74 -15.48
N ASN A 194 -16.09 19.17 -15.27
CA ASN A 194 -15.60 19.63 -13.99
C ASN A 194 -16.01 21.08 -13.67
N ALA A 195 -17.14 21.58 -14.19
CA ALA A 195 -17.62 22.95 -13.96
C ALA A 195 -17.80 23.26 -12.46
N ALA A 196 -18.21 22.28 -11.67
CA ALA A 196 -18.35 22.39 -10.22
C ALA A 196 -17.01 22.70 -9.49
N TYR A 197 -15.88 22.39 -10.13
CA TYR A 197 -14.53 22.56 -9.54
C TYR A 197 -13.78 23.78 -10.10
N LYS A 198 -14.48 24.72 -10.77
CA LYS A 198 -13.86 25.94 -11.35
C LYS A 198 -13.86 27.14 -10.42
N ASN A 199 -14.81 27.21 -9.47
CA ASN A 199 -14.98 28.34 -8.55
C ASN A 199 -14.93 27.87 -7.10
N ILE A 200 -13.80 27.28 -6.70
CA ILE A 200 -13.62 26.68 -5.39
C ILE A 200 -13.24 27.76 -4.39
N SER A 201 -13.97 27.80 -3.26
CA SER A 201 -13.68 28.65 -2.13
C SER A 201 -12.58 28.04 -1.26
N TYR A 202 -11.52 28.80 -0.97
CA TYR A 202 -10.53 28.34 -0.01
C TYR A 202 -11.17 28.11 1.36
N THR A 203 -11.96 29.09 1.84
CA THR A 203 -12.52 29.08 3.20
C THR A 203 -13.56 27.96 3.40
N ASN A 204 -14.43 27.72 2.38
CA ASN A 204 -15.57 26.83 2.54
C ASN A 204 -15.32 25.41 2.00
N ASP A 205 -14.42 25.26 1.01
CA ASP A 205 -14.21 23.96 0.35
C ASP A 205 -12.83 23.37 0.69
N VAL A 206 -11.75 24.16 0.62
CA VAL A 206 -10.37 23.67 0.75
C VAL A 206 -9.97 23.54 2.24
N ALA A 207 -10.14 24.60 3.02
CA ALA A 207 -9.70 24.60 4.43
C ALA A 207 -10.32 23.47 5.28
N PRO A 208 -11.62 23.11 5.11
CA PRO A 208 -12.20 21.97 5.82
C PRO A 208 -11.53 20.63 5.47
N ILE A 209 -11.21 20.40 4.20
CA ILE A 209 -10.49 19.19 3.76
C ILE A 209 -9.09 19.17 4.40
N MET A 210 -8.35 20.29 4.31
CA MET A 210 -7.03 20.42 4.89
C MET A 210 -7.03 20.15 6.41
N GLN A 211 -8.03 20.67 7.13
CA GLN A 211 -8.21 20.43 8.56
C GLN A 211 -8.44 18.96 8.90
N ALA A 212 -9.33 18.31 8.13
CA ALA A 212 -9.73 16.94 8.39
C ALA A 212 -8.66 15.89 8.02
N LYS A 213 -7.89 16.16 6.96
CA LYS A 213 -7.04 15.15 6.32
C LYS A 213 -5.52 15.44 6.39
N CYS A 214 -5.12 16.68 6.67
CA CYS A 214 -3.72 17.08 6.52
C CYS A 214 -3.11 17.70 7.79
N VAL A 215 -3.83 18.65 8.42
CA VAL A 215 -3.29 19.49 9.51
C VAL A 215 -2.89 18.65 10.73
N GLU A 216 -3.56 17.53 11.01
CA GLU A 216 -3.20 16.68 12.15
C GLU A 216 -1.72 16.29 12.16
N CYS A 217 -1.16 15.96 10.98
CA CYS A 217 0.26 15.64 10.82
C CYS A 217 1.10 16.87 10.50
N HIS A 218 0.55 17.85 9.75
CA HIS A 218 1.24 19.03 9.25
C HIS A 218 1.07 20.26 10.17
N GLN A 219 1.39 20.11 11.46
CA GLN A 219 1.30 21.16 12.49
C GLN A 219 2.43 21.01 13.52
N PRO A 220 2.67 22.02 14.39
CA PRO A 220 3.56 21.86 15.55
C PRO A 220 3.14 20.65 16.40
N ASN A 221 4.12 19.85 16.81
CA ASN A 221 3.95 18.54 17.48
C ASN A 221 3.31 17.42 16.61
N GLY A 222 3.08 17.67 15.31
CA GLY A 222 2.82 16.63 14.32
C GLY A 222 4.11 15.91 13.91
N ILE A 223 4.00 15.02 12.90
CA ILE A 223 5.15 14.31 12.34
C ILE A 223 5.88 15.12 11.26
N ALA A 224 5.14 15.94 10.50
CA ALA A 224 5.72 16.70 9.40
C ALA A 224 6.82 17.66 9.90
N PRO A 225 7.90 17.87 9.13
CA PRO A 225 8.91 18.85 9.47
C PRO A 225 8.33 20.27 9.45
N GLN A 226 8.90 21.18 10.25
CA GLN A 226 8.39 22.54 10.45
C GLN A 226 8.12 23.30 9.13
N MET A 227 8.91 23.08 8.10
CA MET A 227 8.71 23.70 6.80
C MET A 227 7.41 23.29 6.11
N LEU A 228 6.82 22.17 6.51
CA LEU A 228 5.57 21.62 5.98
C LEU A 228 4.40 21.78 6.98
N TYR A 229 4.45 22.71 7.93
CA TYR A 229 3.28 23.02 8.74
C TYR A 229 2.26 23.79 7.92
N TRP A 230 1.03 23.30 7.84
CA TRP A 230 -0.04 23.91 7.04
C TRP A 230 -1.10 24.53 7.96
N ASN A 231 -0.66 25.50 8.75
CA ASN A 231 -1.51 26.23 9.69
C ASN A 231 -1.91 27.62 9.16
N SER A 232 -1.79 27.86 7.85
CA SER A 232 -2.30 29.06 7.18
C SER A 232 -2.44 28.84 5.69
N TYR A 233 -3.35 29.62 5.06
CA TYR A 233 -3.51 29.69 3.60
C TYR A 233 -2.18 29.89 2.88
N GLN A 234 -1.35 30.83 3.34
CA GLN A 234 -0.10 31.14 2.65
C GLN A 234 0.87 29.96 2.61
N GLN A 235 0.91 29.18 3.68
CA GLN A 235 1.75 27.97 3.72
C GLN A 235 1.22 26.91 2.76
N VAL A 236 -0.09 26.65 2.76
CA VAL A 236 -0.71 25.69 1.83
C VAL A 236 -0.48 26.14 0.37
N LYS A 237 -0.66 27.43 0.07
CA LYS A 237 -0.43 27.98 -1.27
C LYS A 237 1.01 27.82 -1.73
N ASN A 238 1.98 28.07 -0.86
CA ASN A 238 3.41 27.95 -1.20
C ASN A 238 3.79 26.51 -1.60
N PHE A 239 3.11 25.52 -1.05
CA PHE A 239 3.33 24.10 -1.34
C PHE A 239 2.28 23.48 -2.27
N ALA A 240 1.38 24.27 -2.84
CA ALA A 240 0.29 23.77 -3.69
C ALA A 240 0.75 22.83 -4.82
N PRO A 241 1.85 23.09 -5.57
CA PRO A 241 2.33 22.15 -6.58
C PRO A 241 2.78 20.81 -6.00
N MET A 242 3.42 20.81 -4.81
CA MET A 242 3.84 19.58 -4.11
C MET A 242 2.62 18.81 -3.58
N ILE A 243 1.62 19.50 -3.04
CA ILE A 243 0.36 18.92 -2.57
C ILE A 243 -0.36 18.24 -3.75
N ARG A 244 -0.43 18.93 -4.90
CA ARG A 244 -1.02 18.36 -6.12
C ARG A 244 -0.33 17.07 -6.58
N GLU A 245 1.01 17.07 -6.58
CA GLU A 245 1.77 15.88 -6.95
C GLU A 245 1.55 14.75 -5.93
N ALA A 246 1.57 15.05 -4.63
CA ALA A 246 1.35 14.06 -3.57
C ALA A 246 -0.04 13.40 -3.64
N ILE A 247 -1.07 14.16 -4.02
CA ILE A 247 -2.43 13.64 -4.25
C ILE A 247 -2.47 12.76 -5.51
N ARG A 248 -1.88 13.22 -6.63
CA ARG A 248 -1.88 12.45 -7.90
C ARG A 248 -1.05 11.17 -7.84
N THR A 249 -0.11 11.08 -6.90
CA THR A 249 0.72 9.89 -6.67
C THR A 249 0.21 9.05 -5.50
N ASP A 250 -0.97 9.36 -4.95
CA ASP A 250 -1.59 8.69 -3.80
C ASP A 250 -0.66 8.55 -2.58
N ARG A 251 0.30 9.49 -2.45
CA ARG A 251 1.29 9.49 -1.38
C ARG A 251 0.80 10.18 -0.11
N MET A 252 -0.21 11.07 -0.24
CA MET A 252 -0.82 11.80 0.87
C MET A 252 -2.32 12.00 0.64
N PRO A 253 -3.14 11.78 1.66
CA PRO A 253 -2.80 11.25 3.00
C PRO A 253 -2.21 9.84 2.95
N PRO A 254 -1.36 9.45 3.93
CA PRO A 254 -0.69 8.14 3.89
C PRO A 254 -1.63 7.03 4.32
N PHE A 255 -2.31 6.43 3.37
CA PHE A 255 -3.22 5.28 3.57
C PHE A 255 -3.17 4.38 2.34
N ASP A 256 -2.26 3.40 2.35
CA ASP A 256 -1.92 2.61 1.17
C ASP A 256 -2.94 1.50 0.85
N ALA A 257 -3.94 1.25 1.72
CA ALA A 257 -4.95 0.23 1.48
C ALA A 257 -5.99 0.69 0.45
N ASP A 258 -6.21 -0.15 -0.54
CA ASP A 258 -7.14 0.10 -1.64
C ASP A 258 -8.59 -0.13 -1.22
N SER A 259 -9.35 0.93 -1.13
CA SER A 259 -10.76 0.91 -0.72
C SER A 259 -11.71 0.27 -1.75
N HIS A 260 -11.27 -0.05 -2.97
CA HIS A 260 -12.07 -0.76 -3.97
C HIS A 260 -12.33 -2.21 -3.57
N TYR A 261 -11.44 -2.81 -2.81
CA TYR A 261 -11.62 -4.19 -2.33
C TYR A 261 -12.38 -4.26 -1.02
N ARG A 262 -12.08 -3.36 -0.06
CA ARG A 262 -12.72 -3.33 1.27
C ARG A 262 -12.85 -1.91 1.81
N ALA A 263 -13.88 -1.68 2.61
CA ALA A 263 -14.03 -0.46 3.39
C ALA A 263 -13.33 -0.59 4.75
N PHE A 264 -12.70 0.50 5.19
CA PHE A 264 -11.97 0.58 6.46
C PHE A 264 -12.58 1.62 7.38
N GLN A 265 -12.56 1.37 8.70
CA GLN A 265 -13.04 2.32 9.72
C GLN A 265 -12.11 3.54 9.83
N ASN A 266 -10.81 3.31 9.70
CA ASN A 266 -9.77 4.32 9.82
C ASN A 266 -9.29 4.83 8.44
N ASN A 267 -10.17 4.91 7.46
CA ASN A 267 -9.84 5.36 6.11
C ASN A 267 -9.47 6.86 6.09
N GLU A 268 -8.21 7.13 5.75
CA GLU A 268 -7.66 8.48 5.60
C GLU A 268 -7.68 8.98 4.16
N ASN A 269 -7.96 8.11 3.16
CA ASN A 269 -7.96 8.49 1.76
C ASN A 269 -8.91 9.66 1.49
N LEU A 270 -8.53 10.46 0.52
CA LEU A 270 -9.40 11.49 -0.03
C LEU A 270 -10.50 10.83 -0.88
N THR A 271 -11.69 11.36 -0.77
CA THR A 271 -12.77 11.03 -1.69
C THR A 271 -12.55 11.69 -3.06
N GLU A 272 -13.15 11.17 -4.12
CA GLU A 272 -13.11 11.78 -5.46
C GLU A 272 -13.41 13.28 -5.40
N LYS A 273 -14.46 13.69 -4.66
CA LYS A 273 -14.84 15.09 -4.49
C LYS A 273 -13.73 15.91 -3.86
N GLU A 274 -13.07 15.40 -2.81
CA GLU A 274 -11.96 16.08 -2.14
C GLU A 274 -10.74 16.20 -3.05
N ILE A 275 -10.39 15.13 -3.79
CA ILE A 275 -9.32 15.13 -4.79
C ILE A 275 -9.58 16.19 -5.86
N LYS A 276 -10.76 16.17 -6.50
CA LYS A 276 -11.13 17.13 -7.55
C LYS A 276 -11.18 18.56 -7.02
N THR A 277 -11.65 18.77 -5.78
CA THR A 277 -11.67 20.08 -5.14
C THR A 277 -10.24 20.62 -4.94
N LEU A 278 -9.35 19.83 -4.34
CA LEU A 278 -7.98 20.27 -4.08
C LEU A 278 -7.21 20.51 -5.38
N ILE A 279 -7.28 19.58 -6.33
CA ILE A 279 -6.60 19.71 -7.63
C ILE A 279 -7.15 20.89 -8.42
N GLY A 280 -8.48 21.04 -8.51
CA GLY A 280 -9.12 22.15 -9.22
C GLY A 280 -8.77 23.50 -8.64
N TRP A 281 -8.73 23.63 -7.31
CA TRP A 281 -8.29 24.85 -6.62
C TRP A 281 -6.83 25.18 -6.92
N ILE A 282 -5.94 24.18 -6.86
CA ILE A 282 -4.51 24.36 -7.15
C ILE A 282 -4.31 24.75 -8.63
N ASP A 283 -5.00 24.08 -9.54
CA ASP A 283 -4.91 24.37 -10.99
C ASP A 283 -5.47 25.75 -11.37
N ALA A 284 -6.40 26.30 -10.57
CA ALA A 284 -6.86 27.68 -10.67
C ALA A 284 -5.88 28.71 -10.08
N GLY A 285 -4.69 28.29 -9.63
CA GLY A 285 -3.67 29.17 -9.03
C GLY A 285 -3.82 29.37 -7.53
N ALA A 286 -4.55 28.49 -6.88
CA ALA A 286 -4.81 28.50 -5.42
C ALA A 286 -5.33 29.88 -4.94
N PRO A 287 -6.48 30.37 -5.42
CA PRO A 287 -7.02 31.66 -5.03
C PRO A 287 -7.50 31.68 -3.57
N SER A 288 -7.54 32.87 -2.96
CA SER A 288 -8.07 33.07 -1.61
C SER A 288 -9.32 33.93 -1.66
N ASP A 289 -10.29 33.57 -0.81
CA ASP A 289 -11.47 34.36 -0.50
C ASP A 289 -11.40 34.93 0.94
N LEU A 290 -10.25 34.86 1.59
CA LEU A 290 -10.02 35.47 2.90
C LEU A 290 -10.10 36.99 2.83
N THR A 291 -10.89 37.57 3.69
CA THR A 291 -10.98 39.05 3.87
C THR A 291 -9.97 39.55 4.90
N ASP A 292 -9.52 38.69 5.80
CA ASP A 292 -8.53 38.94 6.84
C ASP A 292 -7.74 37.67 7.12
N ALA A 293 -6.40 37.79 7.19
CA ALA A 293 -5.52 36.66 7.51
C ALA A 293 -5.79 36.08 8.93
N ALA A 294 -6.26 36.89 9.87
CA ALA A 294 -6.65 36.44 11.21
C ALA A 294 -7.93 35.57 11.21
N ALA A 295 -8.72 35.63 10.13
CA ALA A 295 -9.91 34.80 9.94
C ALA A 295 -9.62 33.45 9.29
N ASP A 296 -8.36 33.15 8.96
CA ASP A 296 -7.98 31.88 8.30
C ASP A 296 -8.38 30.68 9.17
N PRO A 297 -9.22 29.79 8.67
CA PRO A 297 -9.67 28.61 9.43
C PRO A 297 -8.52 27.73 9.92
N LEU A 298 -7.41 27.64 9.17
CA LEU A 298 -6.28 26.78 9.52
C LEU A 298 -5.50 27.28 10.74
N THR A 299 -5.50 28.59 11.02
CA THR A 299 -4.81 29.13 12.21
C THR A 299 -5.46 28.70 13.53
N LYS A 300 -6.74 28.30 13.48
CA LYS A 300 -7.52 27.86 14.65
C LYS A 300 -7.42 26.35 14.89
N ALA A 301 -6.99 25.58 13.91
CA ALA A 301 -6.99 24.13 13.94
C ALA A 301 -5.87 23.49 14.77
N ALA A 302 -4.84 24.24 15.13
CA ALA A 302 -3.69 23.77 15.90
C ALA A 302 -3.97 23.72 17.42
N ALA A 303 -5.08 23.11 17.83
CA ALA A 303 -5.29 22.77 19.24
C ALA A 303 -4.35 21.61 19.58
N GLY A 304 -3.57 21.76 20.68
CA GLY A 304 -2.61 20.73 21.09
C GLY A 304 -3.26 19.35 21.23
N ARG A 305 -2.53 18.30 20.86
CA ARG A 305 -2.98 16.92 21.06
C ARG A 305 -3.11 16.61 22.55
N GLU A 306 -4.17 15.91 22.91
CA GLU A 306 -4.29 15.34 24.26
C GLU A 306 -3.16 14.33 24.50
N GLU A 307 -2.61 14.35 25.72
CA GLU A 307 -1.53 13.42 26.09
C GLU A 307 -2.00 11.96 25.97
N TRP A 308 -3.24 11.69 26.34
CA TRP A 308 -3.88 10.38 26.30
C TRP A 308 -5.25 10.48 25.63
N PRO A 309 -5.35 10.25 24.31
CA PRO A 309 -6.59 10.47 23.55
C PRO A 309 -7.75 9.55 23.94
N LEU A 310 -7.46 8.42 24.62
CA LEU A 310 -8.49 7.51 25.15
C LEU A 310 -8.88 7.84 26.61
N GLY A 311 -8.47 8.99 27.14
CA GLY A 311 -8.70 9.42 28.51
C GLY A 311 -7.64 8.90 29.49
N LYS A 312 -7.94 8.95 30.80
CA LYS A 312 -6.99 8.55 31.85
C LYS A 312 -6.68 7.05 31.78
N PRO A 313 -5.41 6.65 31.59
CA PRO A 313 -5.02 5.24 31.57
C PRO A 313 -5.07 4.59 32.95
N ASP A 314 -5.23 3.27 32.96
CA ASP A 314 -5.13 2.45 34.20
C ASP A 314 -3.69 2.22 34.64
N LEU A 315 -2.77 2.15 33.68
CA LEU A 315 -1.34 1.91 33.90
C LEU A 315 -0.53 2.63 32.82
N VAL A 316 0.57 3.26 33.21
CA VAL A 316 1.58 3.80 32.28
C VAL A 316 2.92 3.14 32.59
N VAL A 317 3.62 2.70 31.53
CA VAL A 317 4.94 2.09 31.63
C VAL A 317 5.91 2.88 30.77
N ASP A 318 7.03 3.28 31.35
CA ASP A 318 8.12 3.92 30.62
C ASP A 318 8.91 2.87 29.81
N ILE A 319 9.13 3.15 28.54
CA ILE A 319 10.02 2.35 27.69
C ILE A 319 11.46 2.78 28.00
N PRO A 320 12.42 1.85 28.17
CA PRO A 320 13.80 2.20 28.42
C PRO A 320 14.34 3.22 27.42
N SER A 321 14.90 4.31 27.93
CA SER A 321 15.42 5.40 27.11
C SER A 321 16.56 4.94 26.21
N TYR A 322 16.66 5.56 25.02
CA TYR A 322 17.70 5.29 24.05
C TYR A 322 18.22 6.59 23.41
N ASP A 323 19.55 6.72 23.30
CA ASP A 323 20.18 7.86 22.65
C ASP A 323 20.33 7.63 21.16
N VAL A 324 19.53 8.33 20.37
CA VAL A 324 19.50 8.22 18.91
C VAL A 324 20.52 9.20 18.30
N PRO A 325 21.45 8.74 17.46
CA PRO A 325 22.43 9.59 16.81
C PRO A 325 21.79 10.55 15.79
N ALA A 326 22.51 11.60 15.43
CA ALA A 326 22.02 12.58 14.44
C ALA A 326 21.91 12.00 13.02
N ALA A 327 22.69 10.98 12.67
CA ALA A 327 22.78 10.41 11.33
C ALA A 327 23.26 8.95 11.39
N GLY A 328 23.11 8.23 10.29
CA GLY A 328 23.48 6.82 10.15
C GLY A 328 22.26 5.89 10.25
N VAL A 329 22.51 4.59 10.35
CA VAL A 329 21.49 3.56 10.58
C VAL A 329 21.48 3.21 12.07
N VAL A 330 20.30 3.10 12.65
CA VAL A 330 20.11 2.64 14.02
C VAL A 330 19.48 1.25 13.95
N ASP A 331 20.22 0.25 14.44
CA ASP A 331 19.70 -1.12 14.52
C ASP A 331 18.48 -1.17 15.46
N TYR A 332 17.56 -2.07 15.22
CA TYR A 332 16.37 -2.25 16.06
C TYR A 332 16.77 -2.53 17.51
N GLN A 333 16.14 -1.81 18.43
CA GLN A 333 16.31 -2.01 19.84
C GLN A 333 15.15 -2.87 20.38
N ILE A 334 15.46 -3.88 21.18
CA ILE A 334 14.47 -4.80 21.75
C ILE A 334 14.50 -4.80 23.28
N PRO A 335 14.31 -3.65 23.95
CA PRO A 335 14.33 -3.60 25.42
C PRO A 335 13.12 -4.30 26.02
N ALA A 336 13.28 -4.80 27.24
CA ALA A 336 12.20 -5.35 28.04
C ALA A 336 12.23 -4.76 29.46
N VAL A 337 11.06 -4.65 30.07
CA VAL A 337 10.87 -4.24 31.47
C VAL A 337 10.03 -5.26 32.20
N ALA A 338 10.27 -5.45 33.51
CA ALA A 338 9.44 -6.34 34.30
C ALA A 338 7.98 -5.87 34.27
N SER A 339 7.05 -6.80 34.04
CA SER A 339 5.63 -6.48 34.08
C SER A 339 5.19 -6.08 35.49
N PRO A 340 4.54 -4.92 35.67
CA PRO A 340 4.02 -4.53 36.98
C PRO A 340 2.70 -5.23 37.33
N LEU A 341 2.15 -6.06 36.46
CA LEU A 341 0.89 -6.77 36.67
C LEU A 341 1.07 -7.91 37.68
N THR A 342 0.43 -7.80 38.84
CA THR A 342 0.41 -8.83 39.89
C THR A 342 -0.68 -9.88 39.68
N GLU A 343 -1.64 -9.59 38.82
CA GLU A 343 -2.73 -10.48 38.38
C GLU A 343 -2.94 -10.33 36.88
N GLY A 344 -3.48 -11.37 36.22
CA GLY A 344 -3.83 -11.29 34.80
C GLY A 344 -4.92 -10.25 34.54
N LYS A 345 -4.81 -9.56 33.42
CA LYS A 345 -5.75 -8.47 33.03
C LYS A 345 -6.21 -8.64 31.60
N TRP A 346 -7.47 -8.24 31.35
CA TRP A 346 -8.01 -8.10 30.02
C TRP A 346 -7.66 -6.72 29.43
N LEU A 347 -6.77 -6.70 28.45
CA LEU A 347 -6.33 -5.49 27.77
C LEU A 347 -7.38 -5.07 26.72
N LYS A 348 -7.99 -3.91 26.94
CA LYS A 348 -8.97 -3.29 26.03
C LYS A 348 -8.32 -2.37 25.01
N ALA A 349 -7.32 -1.60 25.42
CA ALA A 349 -6.61 -0.69 24.54
C ALA A 349 -5.21 -0.37 25.07
N THR A 350 -4.35 0.09 24.14
CA THR A 350 -3.09 0.74 24.45
C THR A 350 -2.97 2.06 23.71
N THR A 351 -2.22 3.01 24.28
CA THR A 351 -1.80 4.24 23.60
C THR A 351 -0.31 4.42 23.81
N PHE A 352 0.40 4.70 22.74
CA PHE A 352 1.82 5.00 22.78
C PHE A 352 2.05 6.51 22.71
N LYS A 353 2.97 6.99 23.51
CA LYS A 353 3.48 8.36 23.45
C LYS A 353 4.94 8.31 23.03
N ALA A 354 5.22 8.53 21.75
CA ALA A 354 6.58 8.63 21.26
C ALA A 354 7.29 9.85 21.88
N GLY A 355 8.49 9.65 22.41
CA GLY A 355 9.31 10.73 22.98
C GLY A 355 9.75 11.74 21.93
N ASN A 356 10.00 11.28 20.70
CA ASN A 356 10.23 12.12 19.53
C ASN A 356 9.49 11.54 18.32
N ARG A 357 8.41 12.19 17.89
CA ARG A 357 7.56 11.71 16.79
C ARG A 357 8.25 11.69 15.42
N GLN A 358 9.27 12.50 15.22
CA GLN A 358 10.01 12.54 13.95
C GLN A 358 11.08 11.45 13.88
N GLY A 359 11.59 11.00 15.03
CA GLY A 359 12.70 10.05 15.10
C GLY A 359 12.29 8.65 15.57
N VAL A 360 11.11 8.48 16.21
CA VAL A 360 10.54 7.16 16.53
C VAL A 360 9.66 6.73 15.37
N HIS A 361 10.14 5.76 14.59
CA HIS A 361 9.45 5.31 13.38
C HIS A 361 8.30 4.37 13.74
N HIS A 362 8.58 3.29 14.49
CA HIS A 362 7.54 2.45 15.08
C HIS A 362 7.97 1.84 16.43
N ILE A 363 6.98 1.43 17.20
CA ILE A 363 7.11 0.67 18.44
C ILE A 363 6.14 -0.49 18.37
N LEU A 364 6.62 -1.71 18.66
CA LEU A 364 5.76 -2.85 18.89
C LEU A 364 5.91 -3.28 20.35
N ALA A 365 4.83 -3.70 20.99
CA ALA A 365 4.82 -4.17 22.37
C ALA A 365 4.26 -5.59 22.47
N GLY A 366 4.93 -6.43 23.26
CA GLY A 366 4.54 -7.81 23.51
C GLY A 366 4.78 -8.24 24.95
N TRP A 367 4.21 -9.37 25.34
CA TRP A 367 4.42 -9.96 26.66
C TRP A 367 5.35 -11.18 26.57
N LEU A 368 6.29 -11.26 27.53
CA LEU A 368 7.21 -12.39 27.71
C LEU A 368 6.89 -13.12 29.01
N PRO A 369 6.98 -14.47 29.07
CA PRO A 369 6.68 -15.23 30.29
C PRO A 369 7.67 -14.98 31.42
N LYS A 370 8.87 -14.49 31.11
CA LYS A 370 9.91 -14.11 32.09
C LYS A 370 10.75 -12.95 31.57
N MET A 371 11.31 -12.17 32.50
CA MET A 371 12.26 -11.12 32.16
C MET A 371 13.54 -11.74 31.58
N PRO A 372 13.97 -11.33 30.37
CA PRO A 372 15.24 -11.79 29.81
C PRO A 372 16.44 -11.35 30.67
N ALA A 373 17.43 -12.24 30.86
CA ALA A 373 18.59 -11.97 31.73
C ALA A 373 19.41 -10.73 31.28
N ASN A 374 19.45 -10.45 29.98
CA ASN A 374 20.16 -9.30 29.41
C ASN A 374 19.24 -8.07 29.22
N GLY A 375 17.99 -8.13 29.70
CA GLY A 375 17.02 -7.05 29.52
C GLY A 375 16.54 -6.84 28.07
N ARG A 376 16.82 -7.79 27.17
CA ARG A 376 16.52 -7.68 25.74
C ARG A 376 15.81 -8.93 25.24
N GLY A 377 14.73 -8.76 24.50
CA GLY A 377 13.96 -9.84 23.87
C GLY A 377 12.61 -9.37 23.43
N PHE A 378 12.03 -10.02 22.44
CA PHE A 378 10.71 -9.72 21.92
C PHE A 378 9.99 -11.03 21.55
N ASP A 379 8.66 -11.07 21.74
CA ASP A 379 7.80 -12.17 21.34
C ASP A 379 6.49 -11.64 20.79
N TRP A 380 6.02 -12.23 19.69
CA TRP A 380 4.81 -11.85 18.98
C TRP A 380 3.54 -12.54 19.49
N ASN A 381 3.67 -13.57 20.34
CA ASN A 381 2.55 -14.44 20.71
C ASN A 381 1.42 -13.71 21.46
N ILE A 382 1.78 -12.75 22.33
CA ILE A 382 0.80 -11.90 23.03
C ILE A 382 1.15 -10.45 22.69
N SER A 383 0.51 -9.92 21.66
CA SER A 383 0.68 -8.53 21.25
C SER A 383 -0.08 -7.58 22.18
N MET A 384 0.57 -6.50 22.57
CA MET A 384 -0.02 -5.38 23.29
C MET A 384 -0.27 -4.17 22.37
N GLY A 385 -0.22 -4.37 21.06
CA GLY A 385 -0.36 -3.34 20.04
C GLY A 385 0.96 -2.73 19.61
N GLY A 386 0.87 -1.70 18.77
CA GLY A 386 2.01 -1.00 18.22
C GLY A 386 1.72 0.47 17.98
N TYR A 387 2.79 1.22 17.82
CA TYR A 387 2.83 2.60 17.37
C TYR A 387 3.42 2.65 15.97
N ALA A 388 2.74 3.32 15.09
CA ALA A 388 3.34 3.88 13.90
C ALA A 388 2.84 5.33 13.78
N VAL A 389 3.50 6.13 12.95
CA VAL A 389 3.09 7.51 12.75
C VAL A 389 1.63 7.59 12.27
N GLY A 390 0.80 8.36 12.98
CA GLY A 390 -0.64 8.44 12.70
C GLY A 390 -1.47 7.28 13.26
N SER A 391 -0.86 6.34 14.01
CA SER A 391 -1.53 5.22 14.66
C SER A 391 -0.96 5.02 16.07
N GLU A 392 -1.34 5.89 17.01
CA GLU A 392 -0.81 5.85 18.37
C GLU A 392 -1.63 5.00 19.32
N SER A 393 -2.91 4.75 19.01
CA SER A 393 -3.82 4.01 19.89
C SER A 393 -4.33 2.75 19.21
N ASN A 394 -4.28 1.66 19.96
CA ASN A 394 -4.78 0.36 19.54
C ASN A 394 -5.97 0.01 20.44
N LEU A 395 -7.18 0.13 19.89
CA LEU A 395 -8.43 -0.12 20.60
C LEU A 395 -9.06 -1.41 20.07
N ALA A 396 -9.29 -2.37 20.97
CA ALA A 396 -10.07 -3.56 20.60
C ALA A 396 -11.53 -3.17 20.30
N PRO A 397 -12.21 -3.84 19.36
CA PRO A 397 -13.64 -3.66 19.13
C PRO A 397 -14.45 -3.76 20.42
N ASP A 398 -15.68 -3.26 20.40
CA ASP A 398 -16.54 -3.34 21.59
C ASP A 398 -16.71 -4.80 22.04
N LYS A 399 -16.69 -5.00 23.39
CA LYS A 399 -16.76 -6.32 24.04
C LYS A 399 -15.57 -7.27 23.81
N TRP A 400 -14.54 -6.83 23.12
CA TRP A 400 -13.33 -7.62 22.85
C TRP A 400 -12.18 -7.17 23.76
N ALA A 401 -11.31 -8.11 24.15
CA ALA A 401 -10.05 -7.81 24.80
C ALA A 401 -9.03 -8.95 24.61
N THR A 402 -7.76 -8.63 24.85
CA THR A 402 -6.65 -9.58 24.85
C THR A 402 -6.25 -9.92 26.27
N TRP A 403 -6.09 -11.21 26.59
CA TRP A 403 -5.62 -11.61 27.92
C TRP A 403 -4.12 -11.39 28.09
N ILE A 404 -3.72 -10.65 29.12
CA ILE A 404 -2.33 -10.46 29.52
C ILE A 404 -2.11 -11.17 30.85
N PRO A 405 -1.21 -12.17 30.92
CA PRO A 405 -0.91 -12.87 32.15
C PRO A 405 -0.23 -11.99 33.19
N ALA A 406 -0.29 -12.42 34.47
CA ALA A 406 0.44 -11.79 35.56
C ALA A 406 1.96 -11.99 35.44
N GLY A 407 2.74 -11.05 35.93
CA GLY A 407 4.19 -11.13 35.95
C GLY A 407 4.82 -11.13 34.57
N GLY A 408 5.97 -11.80 34.42
CA GLY A 408 6.71 -11.80 33.18
C GLY A 408 7.36 -10.45 32.86
N ALA A 409 7.46 -10.11 31.59
CA ALA A 409 7.99 -8.84 31.14
C ALA A 409 7.16 -8.25 29.99
N ILE A 410 7.15 -6.92 29.89
CA ILE A 410 6.70 -6.20 28.71
C ILE A 410 7.93 -5.95 27.85
N SER A 411 7.89 -6.42 26.63
CA SER A 411 8.97 -6.29 25.66
C SER A 411 8.58 -5.31 24.55
N PHE A 412 9.57 -4.63 23.99
CA PHE A 412 9.38 -3.65 22.94
C PHE A 412 10.32 -3.95 21.78
N GLN A 413 9.84 -3.71 20.56
CA GLN A 413 10.71 -3.54 19.39
C GLN A 413 10.63 -2.07 18.97
N MET A 414 11.76 -1.39 19.04
CA MET A 414 11.88 0.04 18.78
C MET A 414 12.66 0.26 17.50
N HIS A 415 12.06 0.98 16.56
CA HIS A 415 12.73 1.42 15.34
C HIS A 415 12.90 2.94 15.33
N TYR A 416 14.12 3.40 15.11
CA TYR A 416 14.47 4.81 15.10
C TYR A 416 15.00 5.26 13.74
N THR A 417 14.59 6.45 13.32
CA THR A 417 15.14 7.14 12.14
C THR A 417 15.90 8.38 12.59
N PRO A 418 17.22 8.50 12.34
CA PRO A 418 17.97 9.72 12.59
C PRO A 418 17.41 10.91 11.81
N ILE A 419 17.28 12.05 12.50
CA ILE A 419 16.60 13.25 11.97
C ILE A 419 17.54 14.45 11.72
N GLY A 420 18.84 14.20 11.58
CA GLY A 420 19.85 15.27 11.42
C GLY A 420 20.29 15.90 12.73
N LYS A 421 19.68 15.56 13.85
CA LYS A 421 19.95 16.02 15.21
C LYS A 421 19.84 14.85 16.18
N ALA A 422 20.84 14.64 17.03
CA ALA A 422 20.79 13.64 18.08
C ALA A 422 19.70 13.99 19.12
N PHE A 423 19.03 12.96 19.64
CA PHE A 423 18.02 13.10 20.70
C PHE A 423 17.98 11.84 21.58
N THR A 424 17.49 12.01 22.81
CA THR A 424 17.18 10.88 23.70
C THR A 424 15.69 10.58 23.60
N ASP A 425 15.33 9.33 23.28
CA ASP A 425 13.95 8.88 23.30
C ASP A 425 13.51 8.49 24.72
N ASN A 426 12.31 8.95 25.10
CA ASN A 426 11.65 8.66 26.38
C ASN A 426 10.18 8.26 26.12
N SER A 427 9.99 7.32 25.20
CA SER A 427 8.66 6.84 24.84
C SER A 427 7.96 6.12 26.00
N LYS A 428 6.63 6.12 25.97
CA LYS A 428 5.78 5.49 26.99
C LYS A 428 4.65 4.71 26.33
N ILE A 429 4.16 3.69 27.04
CA ILE A 429 2.94 2.99 26.72
C ILE A 429 1.93 3.13 27.87
N ALA A 430 0.69 3.45 27.53
CA ALA A 430 -0.46 3.48 28.44
C ALA A 430 -1.37 2.28 28.16
N PHE A 431 -1.87 1.66 29.22
CA PHE A 431 -2.76 0.51 29.16
C PHE A 431 -4.14 0.89 29.70
N TYR A 432 -5.17 0.37 29.04
CA TYR A 432 -6.57 0.49 29.43
C TYR A 432 -7.15 -0.92 29.54
N PHE A 433 -7.56 -1.31 30.74
CA PHE A 433 -8.07 -2.66 30.99
C PHE A 433 -9.60 -2.68 30.98
N SER A 434 -10.16 -3.81 30.57
CA SER A 434 -11.59 -4.06 30.78
C SER A 434 -11.92 -4.09 32.27
N LYS A 435 -13.03 -3.45 32.65
CA LYS A 435 -13.53 -3.49 34.02
C LYS A 435 -14.22 -4.81 34.34
N ASP A 436 -14.87 -5.39 33.33
CA ASP A 436 -15.54 -6.67 33.38
C ASP A 436 -14.89 -7.65 32.39
N ASP A 437 -15.14 -8.94 32.56
CA ASP A 437 -14.70 -9.95 31.61
C ASP A 437 -15.29 -9.63 30.21
N PRO A 438 -14.47 -9.60 29.16
CA PRO A 438 -14.97 -9.37 27.82
C PRO A 438 -15.84 -10.54 27.37
N GLU A 439 -16.78 -10.27 26.47
CA GLU A 439 -17.55 -11.35 25.86
C GLU A 439 -16.68 -12.17 24.88
N LEU A 440 -15.73 -11.50 24.24
CA LEU A 440 -14.97 -12.04 23.10
C LEU A 440 -13.45 -11.86 23.30
N VAL A 441 -12.70 -12.87 22.90
CA VAL A 441 -11.23 -12.87 23.00
C VAL A 441 -10.62 -12.38 21.68
N LYS A 442 -9.82 -11.32 21.74
CA LYS A 442 -9.03 -10.81 20.62
C LYS A 442 -7.72 -11.58 20.53
N ARG A 443 -7.44 -12.10 19.36
CA ARG A 443 -6.21 -12.82 19.04
C ARG A 443 -5.48 -12.17 17.86
N GLN A 444 -4.22 -12.57 17.69
CA GLN A 444 -3.38 -12.18 16.58
C GLN A 444 -2.63 -13.38 16.03
N ILE A 445 -2.44 -13.39 14.73
CA ILE A 445 -1.50 -14.27 14.05
C ILE A 445 -0.64 -13.45 13.08
N VAL A 446 0.59 -13.88 12.87
CA VAL A 446 1.49 -13.29 11.87
C VAL A 446 1.66 -14.29 10.74
N ILE A 447 1.40 -13.87 9.51
CA ILE A 447 1.76 -14.61 8.30
C ILE A 447 3.15 -14.13 7.91
N SER A 448 4.14 -15.01 7.92
CA SER A 448 5.53 -14.65 7.63
C SER A 448 6.26 -15.78 6.92
N ASP A 449 7.23 -15.43 6.11
CA ASP A 449 8.18 -16.36 5.53
C ASP A 449 9.62 -15.97 5.87
N PRO A 450 10.25 -16.62 6.86
CA PRO A 450 11.64 -16.35 7.21
C PRO A 450 12.66 -16.96 6.22
N SER A 451 12.20 -17.59 5.15
CA SER A 451 13.06 -18.18 4.11
C SER A 451 13.18 -17.32 2.85
N ILE A 452 12.54 -16.17 2.80
CA ILE A 452 12.59 -15.29 1.62
C ILE A 452 14.01 -15.01 1.16
N THR A 453 14.18 -14.99 -0.16
CA THR A 453 15.48 -14.76 -0.80
C THR A 453 15.30 -13.95 -2.07
N ILE A 454 15.41 -12.63 -1.95
CA ILE A 454 15.20 -11.69 -3.04
C ILE A 454 16.46 -11.58 -3.88
N GLN A 455 16.34 -11.89 -5.17
CA GLN A 455 17.49 -11.92 -6.07
C GLN A 455 17.96 -10.51 -6.44
N PRO A 456 19.26 -10.36 -6.78
CA PRO A 456 19.84 -9.09 -7.22
C PRO A 456 19.15 -8.53 -8.48
N ASN A 457 19.04 -7.20 -8.56
CA ASN A 457 18.57 -6.45 -9.72
C ASN A 457 17.16 -6.83 -10.21
N GLN A 458 16.33 -7.43 -9.35
CA GLN A 458 14.95 -7.79 -9.67
C GLN A 458 13.98 -6.69 -9.24
N ALA A 459 13.20 -6.20 -10.19
CA ALA A 459 12.01 -5.40 -9.91
C ALA A 459 10.80 -6.34 -9.82
N ARG A 460 9.91 -6.09 -8.86
CA ARG A 460 8.67 -6.89 -8.66
C ARG A 460 8.96 -8.37 -8.37
N TRP A 461 10.03 -8.66 -7.61
CA TRP A 461 10.25 -10.00 -7.06
C TRP A 461 9.07 -10.41 -6.20
N HIS A 462 8.48 -11.56 -6.45
CA HIS A 462 7.28 -12.03 -5.77
C HIS A 462 7.60 -13.13 -4.77
N GLU A 463 7.10 -12.97 -3.54
CA GLU A 463 7.14 -13.95 -2.47
C GLU A 463 5.73 -14.11 -1.87
N THR A 464 5.47 -15.26 -1.29
CA THR A 464 4.15 -15.57 -0.72
C THR A 464 4.27 -16.41 0.53
N ALA A 465 3.37 -16.18 1.49
CA ALA A 465 3.19 -17.02 2.67
C ALA A 465 1.70 -17.13 3.00
N TYR A 466 1.30 -18.12 3.77
CA TYR A 466 -0.09 -18.27 4.16
C TYR A 466 -0.26 -18.90 5.55
N VAL A 467 -1.48 -18.81 6.07
CA VAL A 467 -1.96 -19.61 7.21
C VAL A 467 -3.29 -20.24 6.82
N GLN A 468 -3.60 -21.40 7.42
CA GLN A 468 -4.90 -22.05 7.25
C GLN A 468 -5.62 -22.12 8.59
N PHE A 469 -6.83 -21.56 8.66
CA PHE A 469 -7.60 -21.54 9.88
C PHE A 469 -8.28 -22.90 10.12
N PRO A 470 -8.02 -23.58 11.28
CA PRO A 470 -8.62 -24.87 11.58
C PRO A 470 -10.10 -24.80 11.99
N ALA A 471 -10.63 -23.63 12.28
CA ALA A 471 -12.01 -23.37 12.68
C ALA A 471 -12.48 -22.00 12.15
N ASP A 472 -13.78 -21.72 12.27
CA ASP A 472 -14.37 -20.45 11.84
C ASP A 472 -13.80 -19.28 12.62
N VAL A 473 -13.42 -18.21 11.89
CA VAL A 473 -12.86 -16.96 12.45
C VAL A 473 -13.59 -15.73 11.95
N GLN A 474 -13.46 -14.66 12.71
CA GLN A 474 -13.82 -13.30 12.30
C GLN A 474 -12.57 -12.41 12.37
N ILE A 475 -12.21 -11.78 11.24
CA ILE A 475 -11.06 -10.89 11.13
C ILE A 475 -11.53 -9.45 11.34
N THR A 476 -10.76 -8.67 12.10
CA THR A 476 -11.06 -7.26 12.43
C THR A 476 -10.11 -6.28 11.78
N ALA A 477 -8.83 -6.65 11.64
CA ALA A 477 -7.80 -5.77 11.11
C ALA A 477 -6.63 -6.57 10.55
N SER A 478 -5.87 -5.93 9.68
CA SER A 478 -4.59 -6.44 9.18
C SER A 478 -3.56 -5.32 9.11
N LEU A 479 -2.29 -5.69 9.25
CA LEU A 479 -1.13 -4.82 9.07
C LEU A 479 -0.14 -5.53 8.16
N VAL A 480 0.32 -4.84 7.12
CA VAL A 480 1.38 -5.29 6.22
C VAL A 480 2.68 -4.62 6.63
N HIS A 481 3.76 -5.41 6.73
CA HIS A 481 5.09 -4.90 7.01
C HIS A 481 6.13 -5.54 6.08
N ALA A 482 6.93 -4.71 5.47
CA ALA A 482 8.13 -5.03 4.74
C ALA A 482 9.18 -3.95 5.04
N HIS A 483 10.40 -4.10 4.51
CA HIS A 483 11.44 -3.08 4.65
C HIS A 483 11.60 -2.24 3.36
N TYR A 484 12.83 -1.76 3.08
CA TYR A 484 13.12 -0.80 2.00
C TYR A 484 12.78 -1.31 0.59
N ARG A 485 12.69 -2.63 0.39
CA ARG A 485 12.38 -3.21 -0.93
C ARG A 485 10.91 -3.51 -1.13
N GLY A 486 10.10 -3.45 -0.07
CA GLY A 486 8.65 -3.60 -0.19
C GLY A 486 8.08 -2.66 -1.25
N TYR A 487 7.35 -3.22 -2.23
CA TYR A 487 6.72 -2.45 -3.30
C TYR A 487 5.20 -2.49 -3.24
N ALA A 488 4.62 -3.66 -3.08
CA ALA A 488 3.18 -3.88 -2.98
C ALA A 488 2.87 -5.13 -2.17
N SER A 489 1.65 -5.26 -1.67
CA SER A 489 1.18 -6.46 -0.98
C SER A 489 -0.31 -6.70 -1.21
N LYS A 490 -0.70 -7.98 -1.15
CA LYS A 490 -2.10 -8.40 -1.25
C LYS A 490 -2.37 -9.51 -0.24
N LEU A 491 -3.48 -9.41 0.47
CA LEU A 491 -3.98 -10.45 1.37
C LEU A 491 -5.27 -11.04 0.79
N THR A 492 -5.24 -12.33 0.45
CA THR A 492 -6.33 -13.03 -0.22
C THR A 492 -6.84 -14.18 0.63
N ALA A 493 -8.14 -14.26 0.83
CA ALA A 493 -8.79 -15.44 1.40
C ALA A 493 -9.11 -16.44 0.29
N ILE A 494 -8.60 -17.67 0.41
CA ILE A 494 -8.94 -18.80 -0.45
C ILE A 494 -9.84 -19.72 0.37
N TYR A 495 -11.11 -19.76 0.01
CA TYR A 495 -12.13 -20.55 0.69
C TYR A 495 -11.98 -22.04 0.40
N PRO A 496 -12.59 -22.94 1.23
CA PRO A 496 -12.50 -24.39 1.01
C PRO A 496 -13.08 -24.88 -0.32
N ASP A 497 -13.96 -24.10 -0.93
CA ASP A 497 -14.55 -24.39 -2.26
C ASP A 497 -13.69 -23.85 -3.43
N GLY A 498 -12.55 -23.24 -3.12
CA GLY A 498 -11.63 -22.66 -4.09
C GLY A 498 -11.97 -21.23 -4.53
N LYS A 499 -13.03 -20.63 -3.99
CA LYS A 499 -13.32 -19.20 -4.22
C LYS A 499 -12.21 -18.35 -3.60
N GLU A 500 -11.78 -17.31 -4.32
CA GLU A 500 -10.82 -16.34 -3.85
C GLU A 500 -11.49 -14.99 -3.59
N GLU A 501 -11.04 -14.30 -2.56
CA GLU A 501 -11.52 -12.97 -2.21
C GLU A 501 -10.38 -12.13 -1.64
N VAL A 502 -10.06 -11.01 -2.29
CA VAL A 502 -9.06 -10.07 -1.79
C VAL A 502 -9.63 -9.31 -0.60
N ILE A 503 -8.97 -9.40 0.54
CA ILE A 503 -9.40 -8.72 1.76
C ILE A 503 -8.56 -7.49 2.12
N LEU A 504 -7.33 -7.42 1.62
CA LEU A 504 -6.49 -6.22 1.67
C LEU A 504 -5.66 -6.17 0.38
N ASN A 505 -5.66 -5.03 -0.30
CA ASN A 505 -4.76 -4.75 -1.41
C ASN A 505 -4.00 -3.46 -1.11
N MET A 506 -2.69 -3.49 -1.25
CA MET A 506 -1.81 -2.33 -1.17
C MET A 506 -1.12 -2.17 -2.52
N PRO A 507 -1.65 -1.33 -3.42
CA PRO A 507 -1.10 -1.14 -4.76
C PRO A 507 0.36 -0.70 -4.77
N HIS A 508 0.72 0.09 -3.77
CA HIS A 508 2.09 0.55 -3.52
C HIS A 508 2.30 0.64 -2.01
N TYR A 509 3.33 -0.06 -1.51
CA TYR A 509 3.73 -0.01 -0.11
C TYR A 509 4.74 1.11 0.13
N ASP A 510 4.54 1.89 1.19
CA ASP A 510 5.53 2.86 1.67
C ASP A 510 6.03 2.48 3.06
N PHE A 511 7.32 2.17 3.17
CA PHE A 511 7.98 1.79 4.42
C PHE A 511 7.76 2.78 5.57
N ASN A 512 7.49 4.05 5.27
CA ASN A 512 7.28 5.08 6.28
C ASN A 512 5.89 5.01 6.94
N TRP A 513 4.92 4.27 6.36
CA TRP A 513 3.52 4.28 6.79
C TRP A 513 3.01 2.88 7.13
N GLN A 514 3.56 2.29 8.19
CA GLN A 514 3.22 0.93 8.65
C GLN A 514 2.02 0.98 9.59
N ARG A 515 0.82 0.92 9.01
CA ARG A 515 -0.45 1.12 9.71
C ARG A 515 -1.23 -0.18 9.84
N GLU A 516 -2.08 -0.23 10.88
CA GLU A 516 -3.14 -1.23 10.97
C GLU A 516 -4.35 -0.74 10.17
N TYR A 517 -4.89 -1.60 9.31
CA TYR A 517 -6.07 -1.37 8.51
C TYR A 517 -7.25 -2.08 9.17
N ILE A 518 -8.16 -1.29 9.78
CA ILE A 518 -9.31 -1.79 10.54
C ILE A 518 -10.49 -1.92 9.60
N TYR A 519 -10.97 -3.14 9.36
CA TYR A 519 -12.10 -3.38 8.47
C TYR A 519 -13.37 -2.75 9.05
N LYS A 520 -14.19 -2.15 8.16
CA LYS A 520 -15.46 -1.55 8.57
C LYS A 520 -16.42 -2.61 9.12
N ASP A 521 -16.47 -3.76 8.45
CA ASP A 521 -17.27 -4.91 8.82
C ASP A 521 -16.35 -6.11 9.10
N LEU A 522 -16.74 -6.97 10.05
CA LEU A 522 -16.00 -8.19 10.34
C LEU A 522 -15.96 -9.09 9.10
N ILE A 523 -14.80 -9.66 8.80
CA ILE A 523 -14.65 -10.62 7.70
C ILE A 523 -14.79 -12.02 8.27
N GLU A 524 -15.84 -12.73 7.86
CA GLU A 524 -16.11 -14.09 8.29
C GLU A 524 -15.41 -15.09 7.37
N LEU A 525 -14.55 -15.93 7.94
CA LEU A 525 -13.86 -16.99 7.22
C LEU A 525 -14.22 -18.34 7.84
N PRO A 526 -14.76 -19.29 7.08
CA PRO A 526 -15.05 -20.65 7.56
C PRO A 526 -13.76 -21.45 7.79
N ALA A 527 -13.87 -22.49 8.61
CA ALA A 527 -12.81 -23.48 8.81
C ALA A 527 -12.24 -24.00 7.48
N GLY A 528 -10.92 -24.16 7.41
CA GLY A 528 -10.22 -24.61 6.20
C GLY A 528 -9.84 -23.47 5.24
N THR A 529 -10.27 -22.22 5.47
CA THR A 529 -9.86 -21.09 4.65
C THR A 529 -8.36 -20.84 4.80
N LYS A 530 -7.67 -20.71 3.67
CA LYS A 530 -6.27 -20.22 3.60
C LYS A 530 -6.30 -18.70 3.48
N LEU A 531 -5.48 -18.03 4.28
CA LEU A 531 -5.25 -16.59 4.18
C LEU A 531 -3.84 -16.38 3.66
N VAL A 532 -3.74 -15.94 2.41
CA VAL A 532 -2.49 -15.85 1.63
C VAL A 532 -2.04 -14.40 1.57
N ALA A 533 -0.79 -14.16 1.96
CA ALA A 533 -0.12 -12.87 1.84
C ALA A 533 0.88 -12.93 0.68
N ASP A 534 0.61 -12.18 -0.37
CA ASP A 534 1.50 -11.97 -1.52
C ASP A 534 2.24 -10.65 -1.35
N TYR A 535 3.54 -10.67 -1.63
CA TYR A 535 4.43 -9.52 -1.54
C TYR A 535 5.23 -9.35 -2.82
N TRP A 536 5.36 -8.11 -3.25
CA TRP A 536 6.26 -7.74 -4.34
C TRP A 536 7.34 -6.81 -3.80
N TYR A 537 8.59 -7.14 -4.13
CA TYR A 537 9.77 -6.39 -3.71
C TYR A 537 10.47 -5.79 -4.92
N ASP A 538 11.10 -4.64 -4.73
CA ASP A 538 11.96 -4.03 -5.73
C ASP A 538 13.41 -3.95 -5.22
N ASN A 539 14.23 -4.91 -5.66
CA ASN A 539 15.67 -4.92 -5.43
C ASN A 539 16.41 -4.43 -6.69
N SER A 540 15.90 -3.41 -7.37
CA SER A 540 16.51 -2.83 -8.56
C SER A 540 17.02 -1.40 -8.30
N LYS A 541 17.77 -0.89 -9.26
CA LYS A 541 18.27 0.50 -9.24
C LYS A 541 17.16 1.57 -9.38
N ASN A 542 15.92 1.19 -9.67
CA ASN A 542 14.78 2.11 -9.66
C ASN A 542 14.30 2.41 -8.24
N ASN A 543 14.55 1.52 -7.28
CA ASN A 543 14.20 1.73 -5.89
C ASN A 543 15.10 2.79 -5.26
N LYS A 544 14.56 3.98 -5.06
CA LYS A 544 15.29 5.15 -4.53
C LYS A 544 15.72 4.98 -3.07
N ALA A 545 15.03 4.15 -2.29
CA ALA A 545 15.40 3.86 -0.91
C ALA A 545 16.76 3.16 -0.80
N LEU A 546 17.19 2.43 -1.84
CA LEU A 546 18.45 1.71 -1.84
C LEU A 546 19.68 2.61 -2.05
N TYR A 547 19.52 3.82 -2.58
CA TYR A 547 20.60 4.76 -2.89
C TYR A 547 20.76 5.89 -1.88
N GLY A 548 19.82 6.04 -0.96
CA GLY A 548 19.81 7.16 0.00
C GLY A 548 20.79 7.03 1.15
N ASP A 549 21.38 5.85 1.35
CA ASP A 549 22.27 5.57 2.46
C ASP A 549 23.73 5.43 1.97
N ASN A 550 24.60 6.30 2.51
CA ASN A 550 26.06 6.22 2.35
C ASN A 550 26.69 5.01 3.09
N THR A 551 25.95 4.12 3.66
CA THR A 551 26.45 2.91 4.33
C THR A 551 26.84 1.84 3.34
N LYS A 552 27.46 2.23 2.30
CA LYS A 552 28.36 1.60 1.33
C LYS A 552 28.16 0.14 0.92
N THR A 553 27.32 -0.67 1.61
CA THR A 553 27.26 -2.11 1.35
C THR A 553 25.91 -2.78 1.59
N ARG A 554 24.97 -2.18 2.34
CA ARG A 554 23.77 -2.90 2.83
C ARG A 554 22.48 -2.63 2.05
N THR A 555 22.47 -1.58 1.21
CA THR A 555 21.32 -1.19 0.39
C THR A 555 21.58 -1.32 -1.11
N ASN A 556 22.58 -2.10 -1.50
CA ASN A 556 22.97 -2.28 -2.90
C ASN A 556 21.99 -3.24 -3.60
N PRO A 557 21.38 -2.87 -4.75
CA PRO A 557 20.55 -3.78 -5.55
C PRO A 557 21.31 -4.96 -6.17
N ASP A 558 22.66 -4.90 -6.25
CA ASP A 558 23.49 -5.99 -6.79
C ASP A 558 23.67 -7.16 -5.81
N GLN A 559 23.04 -7.12 -4.64
CA GLN A 559 23.14 -8.16 -3.63
C GLN A 559 21.82 -8.91 -3.46
N GLU A 560 21.93 -10.20 -3.18
CA GLU A 560 20.84 -11.01 -2.68
C GLU A 560 20.43 -10.52 -1.29
N VAL A 561 19.14 -10.52 -0.99
CA VAL A 561 18.59 -10.08 0.28
C VAL A 561 17.77 -11.21 0.89
N VAL A 562 18.04 -11.48 2.15
CA VAL A 562 17.37 -12.51 2.93
C VAL A 562 16.56 -11.91 4.06
N TRP A 563 15.79 -12.75 4.74
CA TRP A 563 15.08 -12.39 5.97
C TRP A 563 16.03 -11.83 7.03
N GLY A 564 15.60 -10.76 7.70
CA GLY A 564 16.30 -10.21 8.84
C GLY A 564 15.56 -9.02 9.46
N ASP A 565 15.97 -8.65 10.68
CA ASP A 565 15.31 -7.62 11.47
C ASP A 565 15.68 -6.19 11.05
N GLN A 566 16.75 -6.02 10.25
CA GLN A 566 17.21 -4.69 9.91
C GLN A 566 16.56 -4.15 8.63
N SER A 567 16.36 -2.83 8.53
CA SER A 567 15.67 -2.20 7.39
C SER A 567 16.35 -2.45 6.02
N PHE A 568 17.63 -2.81 6.00
CA PHE A 568 18.37 -3.19 4.79
C PHE A 568 18.28 -4.69 4.43
N GLU A 569 17.80 -5.52 5.36
CA GLU A 569 17.32 -6.89 5.13
C GLU A 569 15.88 -6.82 4.67
N GLU A 570 15.13 -7.92 4.62
CA GLU A 570 13.71 -7.85 4.27
C GLU A 570 12.86 -8.76 5.15
N MET A 571 11.55 -8.47 5.18
CA MET A 571 10.53 -9.28 5.82
C MET A 571 9.32 -9.45 4.90
N LEU A 572 8.77 -10.67 4.90
CA LEU A 572 7.38 -10.94 4.56
C LEU A 572 6.63 -11.06 5.88
N PHE A 573 5.85 -10.05 6.25
CA PHE A 573 5.20 -10.04 7.54
C PHE A 573 3.81 -9.37 7.46
N THR A 574 2.76 -10.17 7.63
CA THR A 574 1.39 -9.65 7.73
C THR A 574 0.79 -10.05 9.06
N SER A 575 0.50 -9.07 9.91
CA SER A 575 -0.23 -9.28 11.16
C SER A 575 -1.73 -9.27 10.88
N VAL A 576 -2.46 -10.24 11.42
CA VAL A 576 -3.90 -10.37 11.29
C VAL A 576 -4.53 -10.45 12.67
N GLN A 577 -5.46 -9.54 12.96
CA GLN A 577 -6.23 -9.54 14.18
C GLN A 577 -7.57 -10.23 13.96
N TYR A 578 -7.88 -11.21 14.81
CA TYR A 578 -9.05 -12.07 14.64
C TYR A 578 -9.59 -12.57 15.99
N ARG A 579 -10.69 -13.28 15.95
CA ARG A 579 -11.19 -14.14 17.02
C ARG A 579 -11.70 -15.47 16.44
N TRP A 580 -11.67 -16.54 17.24
CA TRP A 580 -12.43 -17.74 16.94
C TRP A 580 -13.92 -17.46 17.14
N LYS A 581 -14.76 -17.87 16.21
CA LYS A 581 -16.20 -17.53 16.22
C LYS A 581 -16.94 -18.06 17.46
N ASP A 582 -16.53 -19.22 17.96
CA ASP A 582 -17.12 -19.90 19.12
C ASP A 582 -16.35 -19.62 20.44
N GLU A 583 -15.33 -18.75 20.42
CA GLU A 583 -14.52 -18.42 21.58
C GLU A 583 -15.16 -17.32 22.43
N THR A 584 -15.08 -17.52 23.73
CA THR A 584 -15.42 -16.50 24.74
C THR A 584 -14.37 -16.49 25.83
N ALA A 585 -14.34 -15.42 26.68
CA ALA A 585 -13.44 -15.36 27.82
C ALA A 585 -13.64 -16.52 28.81
N LYS A 586 -14.85 -17.12 28.86
CA LYS A 586 -15.18 -18.27 29.72
C LYS A 586 -14.86 -19.62 29.07
N ASN A 587 -14.70 -19.64 27.74
CA ASN A 587 -14.35 -20.82 26.97
C ASN A 587 -13.26 -20.48 25.95
N PRO A 588 -12.01 -20.26 26.40
CA PRO A 588 -10.90 -19.92 25.52
C PRO A 588 -10.50 -21.13 24.65
N ARG A 589 -10.13 -20.87 23.39
CA ARG A 589 -9.75 -21.89 22.41
C ARG A 589 -8.23 -21.93 22.22
N GLU A 590 -7.51 -22.20 23.31
CA GLU A 590 -6.05 -22.33 23.29
C GLU A 590 -5.58 -23.51 22.43
N ASP A 591 -6.41 -24.56 22.32
CA ASP A 591 -6.20 -25.71 21.43
C ASP A 591 -6.08 -25.28 19.96
N LEU A 592 -7.00 -24.44 19.48
CA LEU A 592 -7.00 -23.93 18.11
C LEU A 592 -5.86 -22.95 17.88
N GLN A 593 -5.52 -22.11 18.90
CA GLN A 593 -4.42 -21.18 18.81
C GLN A 593 -3.08 -21.91 18.66
N GLN A 594 -2.85 -22.94 19.44
CA GLN A 594 -1.65 -23.76 19.33
C GLN A 594 -1.56 -24.49 18.00
N GLN A 595 -2.68 -25.02 17.52
CA GLN A 595 -2.75 -25.67 16.20
C GLN A 595 -2.40 -24.69 15.07
N LEU A 596 -2.97 -23.48 15.09
CA LEU A 596 -2.68 -22.45 14.10
C LEU A 596 -1.21 -22.03 14.11
N GLN A 597 -0.63 -21.79 15.30
CA GLN A 597 0.77 -21.42 15.46
C GLN A 597 1.72 -22.54 14.98
N ALA A 598 1.38 -23.81 15.26
CA ALA A 598 2.17 -24.92 14.79
C ALA A 598 2.13 -25.04 13.25
N SER A 599 0.96 -24.81 12.63
CA SER A 599 0.83 -24.85 11.17
C SER A 599 1.57 -23.69 10.49
N GLN A 600 1.62 -22.51 11.11
CA GLN A 600 2.29 -21.32 10.56
C GLN A 600 3.75 -21.57 10.16
N MET A 601 4.49 -22.31 10.99
CA MET A 601 5.89 -22.66 10.70
C MET A 601 6.03 -23.53 9.46
N LEU A 602 5.02 -24.35 9.17
CA LEU A 602 5.02 -25.31 8.07
C LEU A 602 4.54 -24.65 6.78
N THR A 603 3.52 -23.78 6.87
CA THR A 603 2.99 -23.05 5.72
C THR A 603 3.99 -22.06 5.14
N ALA A 604 4.99 -21.62 5.92
CA ALA A 604 6.11 -20.81 5.43
C ALA A 604 7.07 -21.56 4.49
N ALA A 605 6.99 -22.90 4.44
CA ALA A 605 7.83 -23.73 3.58
C ALA A 605 7.04 -24.39 2.43
N ASP A 606 5.72 -24.36 2.47
CA ASP A 606 4.83 -24.91 1.44
C ASP A 606 4.66 -23.91 0.29
N ASP A 607 5.62 -23.91 -0.64
CA ASP A 607 5.70 -22.95 -1.75
C ASP A 607 4.51 -23.11 -2.72
N ASN A 608 4.04 -24.34 -2.93
CA ASN A 608 2.96 -24.65 -3.88
C ASN A 608 1.56 -24.56 -3.24
N ARG A 609 1.49 -24.39 -1.91
CA ARG A 609 0.24 -24.22 -1.12
C ARG A 609 -0.70 -25.43 -1.18
N ASP A 610 -0.19 -26.63 -1.42
CA ASP A 610 -1.02 -27.85 -1.47
C ASP A 610 -1.36 -28.42 -0.08
N GLY A 611 -0.75 -27.90 0.98
CA GLY A 611 -0.96 -28.36 2.37
C GLY A 611 -0.06 -29.52 2.75
N MET A 612 0.94 -29.82 1.94
CA MET A 612 1.95 -30.85 2.16
C MET A 612 3.33 -30.23 2.04
N LEU A 613 4.36 -30.83 2.65
CA LEU A 613 5.74 -30.38 2.49
C LEU A 613 6.52 -31.42 1.68
N GLN A 614 6.92 -31.04 0.48
CA GLN A 614 7.84 -31.83 -0.34
C GLN A 614 9.28 -31.57 0.09
N GLU A 615 10.14 -32.54 -0.14
CA GLU A 615 11.57 -32.41 0.20
C GLU A 615 12.24 -31.22 -0.49
N ALA A 616 11.79 -30.86 -1.71
CA ALA A 616 12.30 -29.75 -2.50
C ALA A 616 11.96 -28.38 -1.89
N GLU A 617 10.87 -28.27 -1.12
CA GLU A 617 10.40 -27.04 -0.49
C GLU A 617 11.16 -26.72 0.81
N MET A 618 11.78 -27.72 1.44
CA MET A 618 12.54 -27.58 2.68
C MET A 618 13.92 -26.95 2.44
N LYS A 619 13.92 -25.69 1.96
CA LYS A 619 15.14 -24.94 1.57
C LYS A 619 15.80 -24.32 2.80
N SER A 620 15.01 -23.83 3.76
CA SER A 620 15.50 -23.17 4.95
C SER A 620 16.33 -24.07 5.87
N PRO A 621 17.41 -23.58 6.48
CA PRO A 621 18.20 -24.31 7.49
C PRO A 621 17.35 -24.87 8.65
N MET A 622 16.23 -24.24 8.98
CA MET A 622 15.31 -24.69 10.02
C MET A 622 14.73 -26.07 9.71
N PHE A 623 14.44 -26.37 8.43
CA PHE A 623 13.85 -27.65 8.01
C PHE A 623 14.88 -28.74 7.70
N GLN A 624 16.19 -28.45 7.72
CA GLN A 624 17.22 -29.46 7.41
C GLN A 624 17.13 -30.71 8.29
N PRO A 625 16.83 -30.62 9.61
CA PRO A 625 16.65 -31.82 10.42
C PRO A 625 15.40 -32.63 10.03
N VAL A 626 14.29 -31.98 9.60
CA VAL A 626 13.10 -32.65 9.08
C VAL A 626 13.42 -33.33 7.77
N LYS A 627 14.11 -32.64 6.86
CA LYS A 627 14.55 -33.16 5.58
C LYS A 627 15.47 -34.38 5.72
N ALA A 628 16.43 -34.33 6.65
CA ALA A 628 17.34 -35.45 6.91
C ALA A 628 16.64 -36.71 7.44
N ASN A 629 15.44 -36.58 8.00
CA ASN A 629 14.64 -37.67 8.54
C ASN A 629 13.35 -37.90 7.75
N PHE A 630 13.22 -37.33 6.55
CA PHE A 630 12.00 -37.27 5.75
C PHE A 630 11.31 -38.64 5.63
N ALA A 631 12.02 -39.70 5.19
CA ALA A 631 11.47 -41.03 5.03
C ALA A 631 10.98 -41.70 6.30
N ALA A 632 11.44 -41.27 7.47
CA ALA A 632 10.98 -41.77 8.77
C ALA A 632 9.78 -40.98 9.30
N ILE A 633 9.60 -39.75 8.83
CA ILE A 633 8.49 -38.85 9.19
C ILE A 633 7.28 -39.10 8.27
N ASP A 634 7.52 -39.35 6.96
CA ASP A 634 6.52 -39.76 5.96
C ASP A 634 5.96 -41.14 6.30
N THR A 635 5.01 -41.19 7.24
CA THR A 635 4.47 -42.43 7.80
C THR A 635 3.49 -43.12 6.85
N ASP A 636 2.80 -42.36 6.02
CA ASP A 636 1.85 -42.86 5.02
C ASP A 636 2.49 -43.17 3.66
N LYS A 637 3.79 -42.81 3.51
CA LYS A 637 4.61 -42.96 2.29
C LYS A 637 4.01 -42.26 1.08
N SER A 638 3.42 -41.09 1.28
CA SER A 638 2.84 -40.26 0.23
C SER A 638 3.91 -39.60 -0.63
N GLY A 639 5.15 -39.50 -0.16
CA GLY A 639 6.25 -38.75 -0.79
C GLY A 639 6.23 -37.26 -0.46
N ALA A 640 5.33 -36.82 0.42
CA ALA A 640 5.24 -35.49 0.99
C ALA A 640 4.84 -35.57 2.46
N LEU A 641 5.22 -34.62 3.30
CA LEU A 641 4.82 -34.61 4.71
C LEU A 641 3.55 -33.81 4.88
N SER A 642 2.52 -34.42 5.48
CA SER A 642 1.39 -33.65 5.99
C SER A 642 1.87 -32.70 7.11
N PHE A 643 1.17 -31.60 7.32
CA PHE A 643 1.49 -30.68 8.43
C PHE A 643 1.41 -31.37 9.80
N GLN A 644 0.61 -32.43 9.92
CA GLN A 644 0.56 -33.23 11.14
C GLN A 644 1.86 -34.00 11.35
N GLU A 645 2.37 -34.70 10.33
CA GLU A 645 3.63 -35.44 10.39
C GLU A 645 4.82 -34.52 10.64
N ALA A 646 4.96 -33.46 9.87
CA ALA A 646 6.03 -32.46 10.01
C ALA A 646 5.95 -31.75 11.37
N GLY A 647 4.74 -31.41 11.85
CA GLY A 647 4.53 -30.74 13.14
C GLY A 647 4.94 -31.61 14.33
N VAL A 648 4.60 -32.90 14.32
CA VAL A 648 5.03 -33.86 15.35
C VAL A 648 6.56 -34.00 15.39
N ALA A 649 7.19 -34.07 14.22
CA ALA A 649 8.65 -34.15 14.12
C ALA A 649 9.34 -32.88 14.64
N LEU A 650 8.88 -31.71 14.20
CA LEU A 650 9.42 -30.40 14.64
C LEU A 650 9.30 -30.24 16.17
N LYS A 651 8.14 -30.55 16.74
CA LYS A 651 7.90 -30.47 18.18
C LYS A 651 8.91 -31.34 18.96
N LYS A 652 9.05 -32.59 18.53
CA LYS A 652 10.01 -33.52 19.17
C LYS A 652 11.44 -32.98 19.10
N MET A 653 11.84 -32.45 17.98
CA MET A 653 13.19 -31.92 17.78
C MET A 653 13.43 -30.64 18.60
N MET A 654 12.43 -29.77 18.74
CA MET A 654 12.52 -28.58 19.60
C MET A 654 12.65 -29.00 21.08
N GLU A 655 11.90 -29.97 21.55
CA GLU A 655 12.00 -30.52 22.91
C GLU A 655 13.37 -31.15 23.19
N GLU A 656 13.95 -31.86 22.22
CA GLU A 656 15.30 -32.43 22.32
C GLU A 656 16.37 -31.35 22.41
N ARG A 657 16.32 -30.31 21.58
CA ARG A 657 17.22 -29.13 21.64
C ARG A 657 17.12 -28.39 22.97
N PHE A 658 15.90 -28.23 23.51
CA PHE A 658 15.68 -27.60 24.81
C PHE A 658 16.39 -28.41 25.92
N ARG A 659 16.22 -29.73 25.95
CA ARG A 659 16.91 -30.62 26.93
C ARG A 659 18.41 -30.58 26.78
N GLU A 660 18.94 -30.57 25.56
CA GLU A 660 20.39 -30.42 25.34
C GLU A 660 20.94 -29.07 25.77
N SER A 661 20.15 -27.99 25.64
CA SER A 661 20.56 -26.67 26.09
C SER A 661 20.53 -26.51 27.61
N GLU A 662 19.64 -27.21 28.32
CA GLU A 662 19.60 -27.26 29.77
C GLU A 662 20.77 -28.15 30.33
N GLY A 663 21.04 -29.31 29.71
CA GLY A 663 22.13 -30.17 30.09
C GLY A 663 23.56 -29.64 29.83
N ARG A 664 23.69 -28.56 29.05
CA ARG A 664 24.98 -27.83 28.88
C ARG A 664 25.16 -26.69 29.88
N ARG A 665 24.15 -26.40 30.70
CA ARG A 665 24.20 -25.34 31.74
C ARG A 665 24.37 -25.89 33.16
N GLU A 666 24.36 -27.20 33.33
CA GLU A 666 24.85 -27.92 34.50
C GLU A 666 26.32 -28.37 34.30
#